data_0e7adbacedf16af0e95dfa39d29922ba
#
_entry.id   0e7adbacedf16af0e95dfa39d29922ba
#
_cell.length_a   1.000
_cell.length_b   1.000
_cell.length_c   1.000
_cell.angle_alpha   90.00
_cell.angle_beta   90.00
_cell.angle_gamma   90.00
#
_symmetry.space_group_name_H-M   'P 1'
#
loop_
_entity.id
_entity.type
_entity.pdbx_description
1 polymer ?
#
loop_
_entity_poly.entity_id
_entity_poly.type
_entity_poly.pdbx_seq_one_letter_code
_entity_poly.pdbx_strand_id
1 'polypeptide(L)'
;MGTKIHQRSFGGGEIAPEILGRVDLNHYQTGLSKCFNFYPLPSGPAVNRPGFQFIKECKDGGANVVRVIPFVFNTEQAYALEFGELYMRIHTEGGTVLEANQTVSGATQANPCVITATSHGFLNGEECYISSIVGMTQINGRYFKIANKTTNTFEITDLQGNNINSSAYTAYGSAGTAARVYTPVSPFSAADLFEINYEQSSDVMTLCHPSYAPRELRRSGATSWAFSTITFAPSIAAPGSVAVASSPASGSIVNKYVVTAIESTILEESVASAEVSATNDLSVGTNKNTVSWAAVTGATRYNIYKDKNGVHGYIGQTPDTSFDDDNITADLLTSPPENQTPFTGSDNYPSTVSYHDQRRAFASTNNYPQTTWMTRAGTESNLSKSIPSQDNDSIQFSLASRQFNSIRNMVALDDLIIFTSATEWKLYTQNSDALTPSTIGLRPQSYVGAASLRPIVSGDAVLFLANHGGHCYDMNYSFETDKYKPRDISIVAPHLFDNYTTVDWGFASVPHSVIWMVRSDGKMVGLTYLSGQKPDVLGWHQHSTDGEFESVACIPESLDEVMTYAVIKRKINNVDRRYIERLHSRMFTDVRDAFFVDSGLTHDDPKTVTAATKATPVVITSASHGFSNGDIIQMSDFSGMGDEAGMTDLNGNRYTVASVTTNTFALQSTAATPVNVNGTAFGAYITGGKARKEITLVPGLHHLIGETVAIFADGSVSPNQIVAADGSITLPHGACRIHVGLPYTCDLKTLPLVFPKAEALGQGTIKSVTKAFIRVDRSRGLFAGPDFDHLTEYPQRTNEDYGDPTRDVSEEIEITLEPNWSSSGQVAIRDADPVPISILSMAVEVTLGS
;
A
#
# COMPACT_ATOMS: atom_id res chain seq x y z
N MET A 1 5.28 -46.02 -26.84
CA MET A 1 4.16 -45.13 -26.40
C MET A 1 4.73 -44.17 -25.38
N GLY A 2 4.62 -42.87 -25.64
CA GLY A 2 5.02 -41.83 -24.67
C GLY A 2 4.14 -41.92 -23.42
N THR A 3 4.76 -41.82 -22.26
CA THR A 3 4.00 -41.75 -20.99
C THR A 3 3.60 -40.28 -20.76
N LYS A 4 2.31 -40.03 -20.45
CA LYS A 4 1.85 -38.68 -20.12
C LYS A 4 1.96 -38.46 -18.61
N ILE A 5 2.61 -37.36 -18.21
CA ILE A 5 2.69 -36.91 -16.82
C ILE A 5 1.92 -35.61 -16.73
N HIS A 6 1.13 -35.46 -15.68
CA HIS A 6 0.23 -34.32 -15.52
C HIS A 6 0.51 -33.53 -14.24
N GLN A 7 0.83 -32.25 -14.37
CA GLN A 7 0.88 -31.27 -13.28
C GLN A 7 -0.43 -30.49 -13.25
N ARG A 8 -1.21 -30.67 -12.17
CA ARG A 8 -2.58 -30.18 -12.07
C ARG A 8 -2.70 -28.81 -11.39
N SER A 9 -1.66 -28.42 -10.69
CA SER A 9 -1.61 -27.15 -9.94
C SER A 9 -0.18 -26.68 -9.82
N PHE A 10 0.00 -25.39 -9.59
CA PHE A 10 1.28 -24.72 -9.36
C PHE A 10 1.32 -24.07 -7.97
N GLY A 11 0.35 -24.38 -7.10
CA GLY A 11 0.18 -23.78 -5.78
C GLY A 11 1.34 -24.00 -4.80
N GLY A 12 2.27 -24.92 -5.10
CA GLY A 12 3.50 -25.11 -4.33
C GLY A 12 4.56 -24.04 -4.60
N GLY A 13 4.42 -23.25 -5.67
CA GLY A 13 5.37 -22.18 -6.02
C GLY A 13 6.79 -22.67 -6.31
N GLU A 14 7.77 -21.79 -6.16
CA GLU A 14 9.18 -22.09 -6.36
C GLU A 14 9.75 -22.89 -5.19
N ILE A 15 10.44 -23.98 -5.49
CA ILE A 15 11.07 -24.88 -4.53
C ILE A 15 12.57 -24.87 -4.71
N ALA A 16 13.31 -24.89 -3.60
CA ALA A 16 14.76 -24.85 -3.58
C ALA A 16 15.40 -26.07 -4.25
N PRO A 17 16.56 -25.89 -4.91
CA PRO A 17 17.31 -26.99 -5.52
C PRO A 17 17.65 -28.12 -4.54
N GLU A 18 17.88 -27.81 -3.28
CA GLU A 18 18.21 -28.79 -2.21
C GLU A 18 17.09 -29.79 -1.96
N ILE A 19 15.83 -29.41 -2.27
CA ILE A 19 14.65 -30.25 -2.05
C ILE A 19 14.30 -31.11 -3.29
N LEU A 20 14.98 -30.94 -4.42
CA LEU A 20 14.68 -31.67 -5.65
C LEU A 20 14.76 -33.20 -5.52
N GLY A 21 15.47 -33.72 -4.52
CA GLY A 21 15.49 -35.15 -4.18
C GLY A 21 14.29 -35.63 -3.35
N ARG A 22 13.50 -34.71 -2.75
CA ARG A 22 12.40 -35.03 -1.83
C ARG A 22 11.07 -35.17 -2.58
N VAL A 23 11.03 -36.16 -3.48
CA VAL A 23 9.84 -36.46 -4.31
C VAL A 23 8.65 -37.00 -3.51
N ASP A 24 8.87 -37.32 -2.22
CA ASP A 24 7.89 -37.77 -1.24
C ASP A 24 7.01 -36.61 -0.72
N LEU A 25 7.46 -35.36 -0.88
CA LEU A 25 6.70 -34.19 -0.38
C LEU A 25 5.51 -33.87 -1.30
N ASN A 26 4.36 -33.59 -0.72
CA ASN A 26 3.15 -33.18 -1.47
C ASN A 26 3.40 -31.91 -2.30
N HIS A 27 4.23 -31.00 -1.80
CA HIS A 27 4.64 -29.78 -2.50
C HIS A 27 5.42 -30.05 -3.80
N TYR A 28 6.07 -31.20 -3.94
CA TYR A 28 6.78 -31.55 -5.16
C TYR A 28 5.85 -31.68 -6.38
N GLN A 29 4.64 -32.20 -6.19
CA GLN A 29 3.69 -32.38 -7.29
C GLN A 29 3.05 -31.07 -7.80
N THR A 30 3.09 -30.02 -6.99
CA THR A 30 2.53 -28.70 -7.30
C THR A 30 3.61 -27.61 -7.38
N GLY A 31 4.86 -27.96 -7.17
CA GLY A 31 6.00 -27.04 -7.13
C GLY A 31 6.61 -26.79 -8.50
N LEU A 32 7.44 -25.77 -8.54
CA LEU A 32 8.19 -25.30 -9.70
C LEU A 32 9.68 -25.19 -9.34
N SER A 33 10.58 -25.36 -10.31
CA SER A 33 12.00 -25.06 -10.11
C SER A 33 12.34 -23.59 -10.36
N LYS A 34 11.47 -22.85 -11.04
CA LYS A 34 11.52 -21.40 -11.23
C LYS A 34 10.11 -20.84 -11.37
N CYS A 35 9.79 -19.83 -10.59
CA CYS A 35 8.56 -19.07 -10.68
C CYS A 35 8.92 -17.58 -10.64
N PHE A 36 9.23 -17.02 -11.80
CA PHE A 36 9.82 -15.70 -11.94
C PHE A 36 8.90 -14.78 -12.76
N ASN A 37 8.46 -13.68 -12.17
CA ASN A 37 7.39 -12.80 -12.67
C ASN A 37 6.07 -13.54 -12.98
N PHE A 38 5.93 -14.74 -12.46
CA PHE A 38 4.70 -15.48 -12.30
C PHE A 38 4.35 -15.60 -10.81
N TYR A 39 3.10 -15.79 -10.49
CA TYR A 39 2.66 -16.17 -9.14
C TYR A 39 1.53 -17.20 -9.22
N PRO A 40 1.50 -18.17 -8.29
CA PRO A 40 0.41 -19.13 -8.21
C PRO A 40 -0.84 -18.46 -7.59
N LEU A 41 -2.00 -18.73 -8.17
CA LEU A 41 -3.27 -18.36 -7.56
C LEU A 41 -3.68 -19.37 -6.46
N PRO A 42 -4.48 -18.96 -5.47
CA PRO A 42 -5.00 -19.87 -4.45
C PRO A 42 -5.78 -21.05 -5.01
N SER A 43 -6.38 -20.90 -6.19
CA SER A 43 -7.10 -21.97 -6.91
C SER A 43 -6.17 -22.95 -7.65
N GLY A 44 -4.86 -22.68 -7.74
CA GLY A 44 -3.87 -23.57 -8.32
C GLY A 44 -3.20 -23.16 -9.63
N PRO A 45 -3.78 -22.34 -10.51
CA PRO A 45 -3.14 -21.81 -11.72
C PRO A 45 -1.89 -20.99 -11.41
N ALA A 46 -0.95 -20.94 -12.37
CA ALA A 46 0.14 -19.96 -12.38
C ALA A 46 -0.19 -18.85 -13.39
N VAL A 47 -0.07 -17.60 -12.97
CA VAL A 47 -0.36 -16.44 -13.80
C VAL A 47 0.84 -15.49 -13.81
N ASN A 48 1.08 -14.81 -14.96
CA ASN A 48 2.11 -13.79 -15.00
C ASN A 48 1.68 -12.54 -14.21
N ARG A 49 2.65 -11.86 -13.62
CA ARG A 49 2.46 -10.62 -12.86
C ARG A 49 1.96 -9.53 -13.81
N PRO A 50 0.93 -8.72 -13.43
CA PRO A 50 0.65 -7.49 -14.16
C PRO A 50 1.80 -6.49 -14.02
N GLY A 51 1.86 -5.50 -14.88
CA GLY A 51 2.87 -4.46 -14.87
C GLY A 51 2.68 -3.45 -13.72
N PHE A 52 3.71 -2.67 -13.47
CA PHE A 52 3.67 -1.53 -12.56
C PHE A 52 3.36 -0.24 -13.33
N GLN A 53 2.27 0.41 -12.99
CA GLN A 53 1.88 1.71 -13.52
C GLN A 53 2.71 2.82 -12.85
N PHE A 54 3.31 3.69 -13.64
CA PHE A 54 3.99 4.88 -13.14
C PHE A 54 2.99 5.88 -12.56
N ILE A 55 3.21 6.31 -11.32
CA ILE A 55 2.39 7.31 -10.65
C ILE A 55 3.13 8.66 -10.66
N LYS A 56 4.32 8.69 -10.06
CA LYS A 56 5.09 9.92 -9.96
C LYS A 56 6.56 9.64 -9.61
N GLU A 57 7.44 10.53 -10.05
CA GLU A 57 8.81 10.62 -9.54
C GLU A 57 8.81 11.17 -8.11
N CYS A 58 9.56 10.54 -7.20
CA CYS A 58 9.73 11.01 -5.82
C CYS A 58 10.34 12.43 -5.81
N LYS A 59 10.11 13.16 -4.72
CA LYS A 59 10.58 14.54 -4.61
C LYS A 59 12.09 14.63 -4.83
N ASP A 60 12.51 15.71 -5.54
CA ASP A 60 13.91 16.01 -5.86
C ASP A 60 14.63 14.87 -6.62
N GLY A 61 13.89 14.18 -7.52
CA GLY A 61 14.41 13.08 -8.33
C GLY A 61 14.66 11.80 -7.55
N GLY A 62 14.17 11.70 -6.31
CA GLY A 62 14.41 10.57 -5.45
C GLY A 62 15.88 10.40 -5.07
N ALA A 63 16.61 11.48 -4.86
CA ALA A 63 18.02 11.45 -4.46
C ALA A 63 18.25 10.71 -3.16
N ASN A 64 17.31 10.84 -2.21
CA ASN A 64 17.32 10.16 -0.93
C ASN A 64 16.43 8.91 -0.95
N VAL A 65 16.63 8.03 0.00
CA VAL A 65 15.78 6.87 0.24
C VAL A 65 14.36 7.32 0.59
N VAL A 66 13.39 6.59 0.09
CA VAL A 66 11.95 6.84 0.28
C VAL A 66 11.29 5.57 0.77
N ARG A 67 10.33 5.69 1.69
CA ARG A 67 9.51 4.58 2.18
C ARG A 67 8.03 4.87 1.95
N VAL A 68 7.27 3.87 1.52
CA VAL A 68 5.81 3.94 1.47
C VAL A 68 5.19 3.23 2.67
N ILE A 69 4.21 3.88 3.30
CA ILE A 69 3.49 3.36 4.48
C ILE A 69 1.99 3.37 4.16
N PRO A 70 1.25 2.26 4.40
CA PRO A 70 -0.18 2.24 4.18
C PRO A 70 -0.92 3.01 5.28
N PHE A 71 -1.94 3.78 4.90
CA PHE A 71 -2.90 4.41 5.78
C PHE A 71 -4.30 4.02 5.32
N VAL A 72 -5.00 3.22 6.12
CA VAL A 72 -6.29 2.64 5.74
C VAL A 72 -7.36 3.10 6.71
N PHE A 73 -8.22 4.02 6.26
CA PHE A 73 -9.38 4.47 7.04
C PHE A 73 -10.55 3.49 6.89
N ASN A 74 -10.86 3.13 5.65
CA ASN A 74 -11.85 2.11 5.31
C ASN A 74 -11.49 1.48 3.94
N THR A 75 -12.33 0.59 3.43
CA THR A 75 -12.11 -0.12 2.16
C THR A 75 -12.17 0.75 0.90
N GLU A 76 -12.70 1.96 0.99
CA GLU A 76 -12.82 2.91 -0.12
C GLU A 76 -11.92 4.15 0.06
N GLN A 77 -11.42 4.39 1.27
CA GLN A 77 -10.55 5.51 1.61
C GLN A 77 -9.24 4.99 2.21
N ALA A 78 -8.30 4.72 1.37
CA ALA A 78 -6.96 4.31 1.75
C ALA A 78 -5.92 5.10 0.97
N TYR A 79 -4.74 5.25 1.56
CA TYR A 79 -3.67 6.08 1.05
C TYR A 79 -2.33 5.38 1.20
N ALA A 80 -1.49 5.45 0.17
CA ALA A 80 -0.07 5.14 0.27
C ALA A 80 0.68 6.44 0.61
N LEU A 81 1.30 6.48 1.79
CA LEU A 81 2.04 7.62 2.27
C LEU A 81 3.51 7.48 1.85
N GLU A 82 3.98 8.33 0.95
CA GLU A 82 5.39 8.46 0.57
C GLU A 82 6.10 9.30 1.63
N PHE A 83 7.01 8.71 2.41
CA PHE A 83 7.91 9.38 3.33
C PHE A 83 9.29 9.52 2.70
N GLY A 84 9.82 10.74 2.68
CA GLY A 84 11.17 11.03 2.23
C GLY A 84 11.87 12.00 3.18
N GLU A 85 12.97 12.64 2.73
CA GLU A 85 13.75 13.56 3.54
C GLU A 85 12.91 14.76 4.02
N LEU A 86 12.45 14.73 5.25
CA LEU A 86 11.66 15.78 5.91
C LEU A 86 10.35 16.14 5.19
N TYR A 87 9.79 15.23 4.40
CA TYR A 87 8.50 15.43 3.74
C TYR A 87 7.65 14.17 3.73
N MET A 88 6.36 14.36 3.48
CA MET A 88 5.40 13.29 3.17
C MET A 88 4.58 13.68 1.94
N ARG A 89 4.21 12.70 1.11
CA ARG A 89 3.24 12.83 0.01
C ARG A 89 2.21 11.72 0.10
N ILE A 90 1.10 11.91 -0.55
CA ILE A 90 -0.04 11.01 -0.45
C ILE A 90 -0.46 10.55 -1.84
N HIS A 91 -0.59 9.23 -2.01
CA HIS A 91 -1.03 8.61 -3.24
C HIS A 91 -2.28 7.77 -2.98
N THR A 92 -3.21 7.78 -3.92
CA THR A 92 -4.45 7.00 -3.88
C THR A 92 -5.02 6.87 -5.29
N GLU A 93 -5.73 5.79 -5.60
CA GLU A 93 -6.40 5.56 -6.89
C GLU A 93 -5.48 5.76 -8.12
N GLY A 94 -4.20 5.39 -7.97
CA GLY A 94 -3.21 5.55 -9.04
C GLY A 94 -2.79 6.99 -9.32
N GLY A 95 -3.05 7.93 -8.41
CA GLY A 95 -2.66 9.34 -8.52
C GLY A 95 -1.99 9.89 -7.26
N THR A 96 -1.46 11.10 -7.37
CA THR A 96 -0.91 11.86 -6.25
C THR A 96 -1.89 12.95 -5.84
N VAL A 97 -2.10 13.13 -4.53
CA VAL A 97 -3.02 14.16 -4.01
C VAL A 97 -2.52 15.56 -4.34
N LEU A 98 -3.37 16.34 -4.95
CA LEU A 98 -3.14 17.72 -5.36
C LEU A 98 -3.96 18.68 -4.51
N GLU A 99 -3.45 19.91 -4.35
CA GLU A 99 -4.22 21.00 -3.77
C GLU A 99 -5.21 21.60 -4.79
N ALA A 100 -5.97 22.60 -4.36
CA ALA A 100 -6.97 23.24 -5.22
C ALA A 100 -6.36 23.81 -6.51
N ASN A 101 -7.04 23.59 -7.62
CA ASN A 101 -6.65 24.08 -8.92
C ASN A 101 -6.57 25.60 -8.99
N GLN A 102 -5.47 26.13 -9.56
CA GLN A 102 -5.32 27.51 -9.98
C GLN A 102 -5.58 27.61 -11.48
N THR A 103 -6.38 28.59 -11.90
CA THR A 103 -6.69 28.79 -13.32
C THR A 103 -5.48 29.37 -14.06
N VAL A 104 -5.05 28.70 -15.12
CA VAL A 104 -4.02 29.18 -16.03
C VAL A 104 -4.68 30.09 -17.07
N SER A 105 -4.16 31.31 -17.21
CA SER A 105 -4.64 32.30 -18.18
C SER A 105 -3.63 32.62 -19.28
N GLY A 106 -2.44 32.01 -19.25
CA GLY A 106 -1.43 32.19 -20.29
C GLY A 106 -0.24 31.26 -20.09
N ALA A 107 0.42 30.88 -21.19
CA ALA A 107 1.71 30.22 -21.23
C ALA A 107 2.53 30.75 -22.42
N THR A 108 3.83 31.01 -22.18
CA THR A 108 4.69 31.63 -23.22
C THR A 108 5.39 30.56 -24.07
N GLN A 109 5.57 30.86 -25.36
CA GLN A 109 6.49 30.10 -26.23
C GLN A 109 7.91 30.69 -26.07
N ALA A 110 8.59 30.31 -25.01
CA ALA A 110 9.90 30.86 -24.62
C ALA A 110 10.77 29.79 -23.90
N ASN A 111 12.03 30.15 -23.63
CA ASN A 111 12.93 29.41 -22.78
C ASN A 111 13.47 30.34 -21.67
N PRO A 112 13.03 30.21 -20.41
CA PRO A 112 12.07 29.28 -19.85
C PRO A 112 10.61 29.55 -20.25
N CYS A 113 9.76 28.54 -20.16
CA CYS A 113 8.31 28.68 -20.29
C CYS A 113 7.74 29.37 -19.05
N VAL A 114 6.99 30.46 -19.23
CA VAL A 114 6.34 31.21 -18.14
C VAL A 114 4.84 30.95 -18.18
N ILE A 115 4.29 30.54 -17.05
CA ILE A 115 2.84 30.31 -16.85
C ILE A 115 2.25 31.54 -16.15
N THR A 116 1.10 31.99 -16.61
CA THR A 116 0.31 33.04 -15.98
C THR A 116 -0.88 32.44 -15.25
N ALA A 117 -0.92 32.65 -13.93
CA ALA A 117 -2.02 32.25 -13.06
C ALA A 117 -2.17 33.30 -11.96
N THR A 118 -3.27 34.03 -11.94
CA THR A 118 -3.47 35.17 -11.03
C THR A 118 -3.55 34.70 -9.58
N SER A 119 -2.74 35.33 -8.72
CA SER A 119 -2.69 35.09 -7.26
C SER A 119 -2.52 33.60 -6.89
N HIS A 120 -1.68 32.89 -7.64
CA HIS A 120 -1.52 31.42 -7.55
C HIS A 120 -1.00 30.91 -6.21
N GLY A 121 -0.32 31.73 -5.41
CA GLY A 121 0.16 31.37 -4.06
C GLY A 121 1.31 30.33 -4.01
N PHE A 122 1.86 29.91 -5.15
CA PHE A 122 2.94 28.92 -5.20
C PHE A 122 4.29 29.52 -4.75
N LEU A 123 5.20 28.64 -4.29
CA LEU A 123 6.56 28.99 -3.88
C LEU A 123 7.60 28.36 -4.83
N ASN A 124 8.78 29.00 -4.94
CA ASN A 124 9.89 28.42 -5.69
C ASN A 124 10.33 27.08 -5.07
N GLY A 125 10.54 26.09 -5.93
CA GLY A 125 10.91 24.73 -5.54
C GLY A 125 9.73 23.78 -5.27
N GLU A 126 8.50 24.30 -5.17
CA GLU A 126 7.31 23.46 -5.11
C GLU A 126 7.03 22.78 -6.47
N GLU A 127 6.32 21.67 -6.45
CA GLU A 127 5.92 20.96 -7.65
C GLU A 127 4.44 21.20 -7.94
N CYS A 128 4.12 21.41 -9.20
CA CYS A 128 2.74 21.56 -9.68
C CYS A 128 2.44 20.61 -10.85
N TYR A 129 1.20 20.20 -10.93
CA TYR A 129 0.64 19.43 -12.03
C TYR A 129 -0.16 20.37 -12.94
N ILE A 130 0.12 20.36 -14.25
CA ILE A 130 -0.57 21.20 -15.24
C ILE A 130 -1.46 20.32 -16.12
N SER A 131 -2.69 20.78 -16.34
CA SER A 131 -3.66 20.03 -17.15
C SER A 131 -4.66 20.94 -17.86
N SER A 132 -5.38 20.38 -18.83
CA SER A 132 -6.51 21.01 -19.53
C SER A 132 -6.19 22.30 -20.30
N ILE A 133 -4.94 22.55 -20.64
CA ILE A 133 -4.57 23.66 -21.52
C ILE A 133 -4.95 23.34 -22.96
N VAL A 134 -5.63 24.27 -23.60
CA VAL A 134 -5.96 24.20 -25.03
C VAL A 134 -4.87 24.97 -25.82
N GLY A 135 -4.34 24.37 -26.85
CA GLY A 135 -3.25 24.87 -27.66
C GLY A 135 -1.90 24.27 -27.26
N MET A 136 -1.25 24.74 -26.20
CA MET A 136 0.05 24.22 -25.70
C MET A 136 -0.13 22.92 -24.93
N THR A 137 -0.61 21.89 -25.59
CA THR A 137 -0.94 20.57 -24.97
C THR A 137 0.30 19.81 -24.50
N GLN A 138 1.50 20.18 -24.94
CA GLN A 138 2.77 19.53 -24.59
C GLN A 138 3.12 19.63 -23.08
N ILE A 139 2.46 20.52 -22.34
CA ILE A 139 2.65 20.65 -20.90
C ILE A 139 1.49 20.02 -20.09
N ASN A 140 0.44 19.51 -20.74
CA ASN A 140 -0.65 18.83 -20.07
C ASN A 140 -0.24 17.46 -19.54
N GLY A 141 -0.81 17.08 -18.39
CA GLY A 141 -0.58 15.76 -17.80
C GLY A 141 0.81 15.60 -17.17
N ARG A 142 1.50 16.72 -16.85
CA ARG A 142 2.89 16.71 -16.40
C ARG A 142 3.08 17.42 -15.08
N TYR A 143 4.07 16.95 -14.33
CA TYR A 143 4.55 17.60 -13.12
C TYR A 143 5.76 18.48 -13.46
N PHE A 144 5.78 19.68 -12.89
CA PHE A 144 6.86 20.67 -13.06
C PHE A 144 7.28 21.25 -11.72
N LYS A 145 8.54 21.67 -11.62
CA LYS A 145 9.03 22.43 -10.48
C LYS A 145 8.90 23.92 -10.77
N ILE A 146 8.48 24.68 -9.78
CA ILE A 146 8.21 26.13 -9.89
C ILE A 146 9.50 26.91 -9.66
N ALA A 147 9.78 27.84 -10.56
CA ALA A 147 10.92 28.74 -10.46
C ALA A 147 10.48 30.20 -10.71
N ASN A 148 11.29 31.17 -10.26
CA ASN A 148 11.17 32.61 -10.51
C ASN A 148 9.73 33.14 -10.38
N LYS A 149 9.01 32.68 -9.33
CA LYS A 149 7.62 33.08 -9.09
C LYS A 149 7.45 34.57 -8.85
N THR A 150 6.39 35.17 -9.39
CA THR A 150 5.81 36.45 -8.99
C THR A 150 4.45 36.23 -8.32
N THR A 151 3.66 37.28 -8.14
CA THR A 151 2.28 37.11 -7.62
C THR A 151 1.36 36.43 -8.64
N ASN A 152 1.60 36.63 -9.94
CA ASN A 152 0.70 36.20 -11.01
C ASN A 152 1.36 35.31 -12.07
N THR A 153 2.67 35.10 -11.99
CA THR A 153 3.40 34.27 -12.96
C THR A 153 4.46 33.43 -12.29
N PHE A 154 4.80 32.31 -12.90
CA PHE A 154 5.92 31.46 -12.50
C PHE A 154 6.54 30.80 -13.74
N GLU A 155 7.82 30.49 -13.66
CA GLU A 155 8.52 29.68 -14.64
C GLU A 155 8.38 28.19 -14.28
N ILE A 156 8.32 27.35 -15.30
CA ILE A 156 8.33 25.89 -15.09
C ILE A 156 9.68 25.31 -15.52
N THR A 157 10.17 24.41 -14.67
CA THR A 157 11.32 23.55 -14.97
C THR A 157 10.87 22.08 -14.91
N ASP A 158 11.69 21.17 -15.43
CA ASP A 158 11.52 19.77 -15.12
C ASP A 158 11.75 19.52 -13.61
N LEU A 159 11.51 18.29 -13.14
CA LEU A 159 11.68 17.97 -11.71
C LEU A 159 13.15 18.04 -11.25
N GLN A 160 14.11 18.06 -12.18
CA GLN A 160 15.53 18.22 -11.95
C GLN A 160 16.01 19.68 -11.95
N GLY A 161 15.12 20.62 -12.29
CA GLY A 161 15.38 22.05 -12.31
C GLY A 161 15.88 22.59 -13.66
N ASN A 162 15.84 21.81 -14.75
CA ASN A 162 16.16 22.31 -16.07
C ASN A 162 14.99 23.09 -16.66
N ASN A 163 15.24 24.21 -17.30
CA ASN A 163 14.22 25.05 -17.90
C ASN A 163 13.45 24.30 -19.00
N ILE A 164 12.13 24.43 -19.01
CA ILE A 164 11.29 23.95 -20.11
C ILE A 164 11.37 24.93 -21.26
N ASN A 165 11.92 24.47 -22.37
CA ASN A 165 11.95 25.22 -23.62
C ASN A 165 10.68 24.99 -24.43
N SER A 166 9.76 25.92 -24.36
CA SER A 166 8.47 25.86 -25.10
C SER A 166 8.46 26.63 -26.42
N SER A 167 9.61 27.09 -26.93
CA SER A 167 9.70 27.91 -28.15
C SER A 167 9.13 27.22 -29.39
N ALA A 168 9.22 25.87 -29.41
CA ALA A 168 8.68 25.05 -30.51
C ALA A 168 7.28 24.46 -30.21
N TYR A 169 6.70 24.72 -29.03
CA TYR A 169 5.40 24.19 -28.66
C TYR A 169 4.27 24.95 -29.40
N THR A 170 3.10 24.35 -29.46
CA THR A 170 1.89 25.03 -29.95
C THR A 170 1.59 26.23 -29.04
N ALA A 171 1.14 27.35 -29.63
CA ALA A 171 0.79 28.51 -28.85
C ALA A 171 -0.34 28.22 -27.84
N TYR A 172 -0.28 28.86 -26.67
CA TYR A 172 -1.39 28.82 -25.74
C TYR A 172 -2.67 29.38 -26.36
N GLY A 173 -3.74 28.65 -26.31
CA GLY A 173 -5.03 29.07 -26.83
C GLY A 173 -5.99 29.56 -25.74
N SER A 174 -6.29 28.71 -24.78
CA SER A 174 -7.22 29.01 -23.68
C SER A 174 -7.21 27.93 -22.62
N ALA A 175 -7.91 28.18 -21.51
CA ALA A 175 -8.14 27.24 -20.41
C ALA A 175 -6.86 26.74 -19.73
N GLY A 176 -6.98 25.74 -18.89
CA GLY A 176 -5.89 25.09 -18.16
C GLY A 176 -5.94 25.33 -16.67
N THR A 177 -5.39 24.36 -15.95
CA THR A 177 -5.24 24.42 -14.49
C THR A 177 -3.82 24.04 -14.09
N ALA A 178 -3.36 24.61 -12.98
CA ALA A 178 -2.14 24.25 -12.28
C ALA A 178 -2.49 23.95 -10.82
N ALA A 179 -2.14 22.76 -10.34
CA ALA A 179 -2.40 22.35 -8.98
C ALA A 179 -1.09 21.95 -8.29
N ARG A 180 -0.85 22.47 -7.09
CA ARG A 180 0.33 22.11 -6.29
C ARG A 180 0.22 20.68 -5.78
N VAL A 181 1.32 19.94 -5.81
CA VAL A 181 1.43 18.63 -5.15
C VAL A 181 1.39 18.85 -3.65
N TYR A 182 0.39 18.26 -2.99
CA TYR A 182 0.27 18.37 -1.55
C TYR A 182 1.44 17.66 -0.86
N THR A 183 2.28 18.43 -0.16
CA THR A 183 3.54 17.93 0.43
C THR A 183 3.71 18.48 1.84
N PRO A 184 3.04 17.90 2.85
CA PRO A 184 3.25 18.25 4.25
C PRO A 184 4.67 17.92 4.72
N VAL A 185 5.18 18.72 5.68
CA VAL A 185 6.48 18.50 6.30
C VAL A 185 6.41 17.29 7.24
N SER A 186 7.37 16.38 7.10
CA SER A 186 7.59 15.25 7.99
C SER A 186 8.75 15.55 8.95
N PRO A 187 8.72 15.07 10.20
CA PRO A 187 9.84 15.24 11.12
C PRO A 187 11.00 14.28 10.88
N PHE A 188 10.82 13.23 10.07
CA PHE A 188 11.77 12.13 9.92
C PHE A 188 12.77 12.40 8.79
N SER A 189 14.05 12.05 9.04
CA SER A 189 15.09 12.06 8.01
C SER A 189 15.04 10.79 7.17
N ALA A 190 15.57 10.83 5.94
CA ALA A 190 15.58 9.68 5.03
C ALA A 190 16.31 8.46 5.63
N ALA A 191 17.34 8.67 6.45
CA ALA A 191 18.10 7.59 7.08
C ALA A 191 17.27 6.78 8.09
N ASP A 192 16.24 7.38 8.67
CA ASP A 192 15.47 6.82 9.78
C ASP A 192 14.13 6.19 9.35
N LEU A 193 13.76 6.31 8.05
CA LEU A 193 12.43 5.95 7.58
C LEU A 193 12.06 4.47 7.80
N PHE A 194 13.01 3.55 7.63
CA PHE A 194 12.76 2.12 7.78
C PHE A 194 12.71 1.64 9.23
N GLU A 195 13.12 2.49 10.19
CA GLU A 195 12.97 2.21 11.63
C GLU A 195 11.63 2.73 12.20
N ILE A 196 10.85 3.47 11.41
CA ILE A 196 9.51 3.92 11.84
C ILE A 196 8.59 2.72 12.02
N ASN A 197 8.10 2.53 13.25
CA ASN A 197 7.03 1.62 13.58
C ASN A 197 5.73 2.42 13.76
N TYR A 198 4.62 1.87 13.32
CA TYR A 198 3.34 2.59 13.33
C TYR A 198 2.18 1.67 13.66
N GLU A 199 1.14 2.26 14.23
CA GLU A 199 -0.15 1.61 14.42
C GLU A 199 -1.26 2.63 14.15
N GLN A 200 -2.33 2.21 13.48
CA GLN A 200 -3.41 3.10 13.10
C GLN A 200 -4.70 2.77 13.84
N SER A 201 -5.39 3.81 14.27
CA SER A 201 -6.75 3.75 14.79
C SER A 201 -7.57 4.84 14.12
N SER A 202 -8.52 4.45 13.25
CA SER A 202 -9.37 5.39 12.49
C SER A 202 -8.52 6.41 11.68
N ASP A 203 -8.75 7.71 11.87
CA ASP A 203 -8.03 8.83 11.20
C ASP A 203 -6.71 9.21 11.86
N VAL A 204 -6.22 8.43 12.81
CA VAL A 204 -4.99 8.70 13.56
C VAL A 204 -4.01 7.55 13.42
N MET A 205 -2.81 7.84 12.95
CA MET A 205 -1.69 6.90 12.94
C MET A 205 -0.67 7.34 13.99
N THR A 206 -0.38 6.45 14.94
CA THR A 206 0.70 6.65 15.91
C THR A 206 2.01 6.18 15.32
N LEU A 207 3.02 7.02 15.35
CA LEU A 207 4.36 6.78 14.80
C LEU A 207 5.39 6.79 15.95
N CYS A 208 6.16 5.71 16.03
CA CYS A 208 7.23 5.53 17.00
C CYS A 208 8.58 5.32 16.30
N HIS A 209 9.63 5.88 16.86
CA HIS A 209 11.01 5.72 16.43
C HIS A 209 11.95 6.02 17.60
N PRO A 210 13.04 5.25 17.82
CA PRO A 210 13.90 5.41 19.00
C PRO A 210 14.60 6.78 19.10
N SER A 211 14.74 7.51 17.99
CA SER A 211 15.38 8.83 17.96
C SER A 211 14.41 10.01 17.98
N TYR A 212 13.10 9.78 17.87
CA TYR A 212 12.08 10.83 17.79
C TYR A 212 11.00 10.63 18.85
N ALA A 213 10.53 11.74 19.44
CA ALA A 213 9.36 11.69 20.32
C ALA A 213 8.16 11.10 19.60
N PRO A 214 7.37 10.22 20.25
CA PRO A 214 6.17 9.63 19.64
C PRO A 214 5.23 10.69 19.08
N ARG A 215 4.71 10.42 17.88
CA ARG A 215 3.85 11.37 17.17
C ARG A 215 2.56 10.71 16.70
N GLU A 216 1.54 11.53 16.59
CA GLU A 216 0.33 11.21 15.85
C GLU A 216 0.36 11.91 14.50
N LEU A 217 0.06 11.16 13.44
CA LEU A 217 -0.32 11.68 12.15
C LEU A 217 -1.83 11.62 12.05
N ARG A 218 -2.47 12.77 12.05
CA ARG A 218 -3.94 12.90 12.00
C ARG A 218 -4.38 13.40 10.63
N ARG A 219 -5.34 12.70 10.04
CA ARG A 219 -6.00 13.11 8.81
C ARG A 219 -7.31 13.85 9.16
N SER A 220 -7.49 15.04 8.65
CA SER A 220 -8.74 15.82 8.78
C SER A 220 -9.42 16.08 7.42
N GLY A 221 -8.77 15.70 6.31
CA GLY A 221 -9.27 15.85 4.95
C GLY A 221 -8.22 15.40 3.93
N ALA A 222 -8.56 15.36 2.65
CA ALA A 222 -7.65 14.92 1.59
C ALA A 222 -6.33 15.71 1.56
N THR A 223 -6.40 17.03 1.78
CA THR A 223 -5.24 17.94 1.83
C THR A 223 -5.04 18.55 3.22
N SER A 224 -5.43 17.84 4.28
CA SER A 224 -5.30 18.30 5.66
C SER A 224 -4.78 17.19 6.55
N TRP A 225 -3.47 17.13 6.65
CA TRP A 225 -2.72 16.15 7.46
C TRP A 225 -1.78 16.89 8.40
N ALA A 226 -1.72 16.46 9.65
CA ALA A 226 -0.89 17.12 10.66
C ALA A 226 -0.14 16.12 11.53
N PHE A 227 1.15 16.36 11.74
CA PHE A 227 1.94 15.68 12.77
C PHE A 227 1.85 16.44 14.09
N SER A 228 1.50 15.74 15.17
CA SER A 228 1.55 16.25 16.53
C SER A 228 2.37 15.36 17.44
N THR A 229 3.16 15.95 18.32
CA THR A 229 3.87 15.19 19.37
C THR A 229 2.88 14.77 20.43
N ILE A 230 2.93 13.51 20.87
CA ILE A 230 2.04 13.00 21.92
C ILE A 230 2.49 13.59 23.27
N THR A 231 1.53 14.19 23.97
CA THR A 231 1.71 14.63 25.36
C THR A 231 1.13 13.57 26.27
N PHE A 232 1.98 12.93 27.06
CA PHE A 232 1.56 11.89 28.00
C PHE A 232 1.06 12.51 29.30
N ALA A 233 -0.24 12.76 29.38
CA ALA A 233 -0.95 13.33 30.52
C ALA A 233 -2.44 12.95 30.45
N PRO A 234 -3.19 13.06 31.55
CA PRO A 234 -4.66 13.03 31.50
C PRO A 234 -5.22 14.08 30.53
N SER A 235 -6.31 13.75 29.86
CA SER A 235 -7.00 14.66 28.91
C SER A 235 -7.62 15.86 29.62
N ILE A 236 -7.99 15.68 30.89
CA ILE A 236 -8.55 16.73 31.76
C ILE A 236 -7.45 17.44 32.52
N ALA A 237 -7.50 18.78 32.51
CA ALA A 237 -6.52 19.61 33.23
C ALA A 237 -6.72 19.58 34.76
N ALA A 238 -5.63 19.72 35.49
CA ALA A 238 -5.69 19.92 36.94
C ALA A 238 -6.41 21.24 37.27
N PRO A 239 -7.20 21.30 38.37
CA PRO A 239 -7.83 22.56 38.83
C PRO A 239 -6.78 23.66 39.05
N GLY A 240 -7.05 24.84 38.48
CA GLY A 240 -6.23 26.03 38.67
C GLY A 240 -6.80 26.95 39.75
N SER A 241 -6.01 27.96 40.15
CA SER A 241 -6.41 28.97 41.12
C SER A 241 -6.94 28.39 42.43
N VAL A 242 -6.36 27.27 42.88
CA VAL A 242 -6.75 26.63 44.13
C VAL A 242 -6.39 27.56 45.28
N ALA A 243 -7.31 27.79 46.18
CA ALA A 243 -7.12 28.61 47.38
C ALA A 243 -7.78 27.95 48.60
N VAL A 244 -7.32 28.27 49.79
CA VAL A 244 -7.93 27.78 51.02
C VAL A 244 -8.14 28.97 51.95
N ALA A 245 -9.35 29.07 52.53
CA ALA A 245 -9.74 30.07 53.53
C ALA A 245 -10.14 29.37 54.80
N SER A 246 -9.63 29.85 55.93
CA SER A 246 -9.99 29.33 57.25
C SER A 246 -11.05 30.23 57.91
N SER A 247 -12.15 29.66 58.45
CA SER A 247 -13.22 30.39 59.09
C SER A 247 -13.96 29.55 60.12
N PRO A 248 -13.89 29.91 61.42
CA PRO A 248 -12.91 30.78 62.03
C PRO A 248 -11.50 30.20 61.88
N ALA A 249 -10.48 31.04 61.90
CA ALA A 249 -9.08 30.66 61.93
C ALA A 249 -8.53 30.68 63.37
N SER A 250 -8.05 29.54 63.87
CA SER A 250 -7.42 29.46 65.17
C SER A 250 -6.41 28.32 65.25
N GLY A 251 -5.40 28.41 66.12
CA GLY A 251 -4.38 27.41 66.33
C GLY A 251 -3.18 27.54 65.38
N SER A 252 -2.29 26.54 65.40
CA SER A 252 -1.01 26.54 64.67
C SER A 252 -0.81 25.31 63.76
N ILE A 253 -1.89 24.53 63.52
CA ILE A 253 -1.82 23.32 62.72
C ILE A 253 -1.93 23.72 61.24
N VAL A 254 -0.93 23.37 60.44
CA VAL A 254 -0.90 23.58 59.01
C VAL A 254 -1.63 22.43 58.32
N ASN A 255 -2.70 22.72 57.63
CA ASN A 255 -3.42 21.76 56.76
C ASN A 255 -3.11 22.08 55.30
N LYS A 256 -2.76 21.07 54.54
CA LYS A 256 -2.41 21.21 53.08
C LYS A 256 -3.39 20.42 52.24
N TYR A 257 -3.76 20.96 51.11
CA TYR A 257 -4.78 20.39 50.21
C TYR A 257 -4.32 20.41 48.78
N VAL A 258 -4.75 19.38 48.01
CA VAL A 258 -4.73 19.35 46.57
C VAL A 258 -6.09 18.91 46.04
N VAL A 259 -6.44 19.29 44.82
CA VAL A 259 -7.72 18.99 44.18
C VAL A 259 -7.45 18.40 42.83
N THR A 260 -8.22 17.40 42.43
CA THR A 260 -8.26 16.84 41.09
C THR A 260 -9.63 17.06 40.45
N ALA A 261 -9.69 17.06 39.11
CA ALA A 261 -10.90 17.14 38.33
C ALA A 261 -11.23 15.79 37.72
N ILE A 262 -12.49 15.41 37.59
CA ILE A 262 -12.96 14.16 36.99
C ILE A 262 -13.77 14.49 35.75
N GLU A 263 -13.37 13.93 34.63
CA GLU A 263 -14.01 14.03 33.32
C GLU A 263 -15.36 13.27 33.31
N SER A 264 -16.30 13.70 32.47
CA SER A 264 -17.70 13.24 32.48
C SER A 264 -17.96 11.89 31.84
N THR A 265 -17.16 11.50 30.85
CA THR A 265 -17.49 10.40 29.94
C THR A 265 -16.83 9.08 30.39
N ILE A 266 -15.53 9.09 30.57
CA ILE A 266 -14.75 7.93 30.98
C ILE A 266 -14.30 8.00 32.44
N LEU A 267 -14.72 9.05 33.15
CA LEU A 267 -14.38 9.33 34.53
C LEU A 267 -12.85 9.43 34.78
N GLU A 268 -12.14 9.95 33.80
CA GLU A 268 -10.71 10.19 33.90
C GLU A 268 -10.42 11.25 34.97
N GLU A 269 -9.48 10.97 35.84
CA GLU A 269 -9.06 11.88 36.90
C GLU A 269 -7.77 12.61 36.50
N SER A 270 -7.75 13.94 36.70
CA SER A 270 -6.60 14.78 36.44
C SER A 270 -5.47 14.50 37.44
N VAL A 271 -4.26 14.96 37.14
CA VAL A 271 -3.22 15.08 38.17
C VAL A 271 -3.65 16.09 39.25
N ALA A 272 -3.01 16.01 40.40
CA ALA A 272 -3.23 16.96 41.50
C ALA A 272 -2.91 18.42 41.10
N SER A 273 -3.70 19.33 41.61
CA SER A 273 -3.40 20.76 41.52
C SER A 273 -2.13 21.14 42.28
N ALA A 274 -1.70 22.39 42.15
CA ALA A 274 -0.70 22.92 43.06
C ALA A 274 -1.23 22.83 44.53
N GLU A 275 -0.31 22.44 45.47
CA GLU A 275 -0.61 22.36 46.90
C GLU A 275 -0.91 23.76 47.47
N VAL A 276 -1.98 23.84 48.26
CA VAL A 276 -2.32 25.02 49.02
C VAL A 276 -2.38 24.70 50.50
N SER A 277 -2.09 25.67 51.35
CA SER A 277 -2.04 25.43 52.80
C SER A 277 -2.73 26.53 53.57
N ALA A 278 -3.38 26.16 54.68
CA ALA A 278 -3.91 27.06 55.66
C ALA A 278 -3.56 26.61 57.09
N THR A 279 -3.36 27.57 57.96
CA THR A 279 -3.09 27.31 59.38
C THR A 279 -4.38 27.41 60.13
N ASN A 280 -4.89 26.28 60.64
CA ASN A 280 -6.14 26.22 61.40
C ASN A 280 -6.20 24.93 62.20
N ASP A 281 -6.63 25.00 63.44
CA ASP A 281 -6.92 23.81 64.25
C ASP A 281 -8.35 23.37 64.04
N LEU A 282 -8.52 22.34 63.22
CA LEU A 282 -9.84 21.79 62.88
C LEU A 282 -10.40 20.89 63.98
N SER A 283 -9.66 20.56 65.04
CA SER A 283 -10.21 19.86 66.19
C SER A 283 -11.15 20.73 67.02
N VAL A 284 -11.13 22.02 66.84
CA VAL A 284 -12.08 22.97 67.42
C VAL A 284 -13.33 22.93 66.56
N GLY A 285 -14.42 22.41 67.09
CA GLY A 285 -15.66 22.06 66.35
C GLY A 285 -16.41 23.19 65.61
N THR A 286 -15.90 24.43 65.66
CA THR A 286 -16.44 25.56 64.90
C THR A 286 -15.53 25.94 63.72
N ASN A 287 -14.32 25.39 63.66
CA ASN A 287 -13.33 25.75 62.66
C ASN A 287 -13.52 24.90 61.42
N LYS A 288 -13.42 25.53 60.27
CA LYS A 288 -13.38 24.84 59.00
C LYS A 288 -12.41 25.50 58.02
N ASN A 289 -11.93 24.73 57.09
CA ASN A 289 -11.18 25.21 55.94
C ASN A 289 -12.02 25.05 54.69
N THR A 290 -12.31 26.13 53.98
CA THR A 290 -13.00 26.09 52.67
C THR A 290 -11.93 26.11 51.55
N VAL A 291 -11.80 25.00 50.82
CA VAL A 291 -10.95 24.91 49.65
C VAL A 291 -11.76 25.28 48.44
N SER A 292 -11.28 26.19 47.60
CA SER A 292 -11.96 26.65 46.39
C SER A 292 -11.02 26.64 45.17
N TRP A 293 -11.56 26.49 43.98
CA TRP A 293 -10.79 26.42 42.74
C TRP A 293 -11.57 26.95 41.53
N ALA A 294 -10.90 27.17 40.41
CA ALA A 294 -11.54 27.53 39.15
C ALA A 294 -12.16 26.29 38.50
N ALA A 295 -13.37 26.44 37.92
CA ALA A 295 -13.99 25.36 37.15
C ALA A 295 -13.13 24.89 36.01
N VAL A 296 -13.00 23.57 35.84
CA VAL A 296 -12.26 22.94 34.76
C VAL A 296 -13.24 22.54 33.67
N THR A 297 -12.95 22.92 32.44
CA THR A 297 -13.79 22.54 31.28
C THR A 297 -13.80 21.02 31.13
N GLY A 298 -15.01 20.42 31.02
CA GLY A 298 -15.19 18.97 30.92
C GLY A 298 -15.26 18.24 32.26
N ALA A 299 -14.96 18.91 33.37
CA ALA A 299 -15.13 18.31 34.72
C ALA A 299 -16.59 18.30 35.16
N THR A 300 -17.01 17.18 35.73
CA THR A 300 -18.33 17.04 36.38
C THR A 300 -18.25 16.94 37.89
N ARG A 301 -17.12 16.59 38.41
CA ARG A 301 -16.82 16.38 39.83
C ARG A 301 -15.37 16.71 40.11
N TYR A 302 -15.08 16.92 41.42
CA TYR A 302 -13.75 17.17 41.93
C TYR A 302 -13.50 16.31 43.14
N ASN A 303 -12.32 15.67 43.23
CA ASN A 303 -11.87 15.01 44.45
C ASN A 303 -10.94 15.95 45.22
N ILE A 304 -11.10 15.95 46.54
CA ILE A 304 -10.29 16.76 47.42
C ILE A 304 -9.45 15.85 48.32
N TYR A 305 -8.18 16.20 48.44
CA TYR A 305 -7.21 15.45 49.20
C TYR A 305 -6.52 16.36 50.21
N LYS A 306 -6.30 15.82 51.41
CA LYS A 306 -5.65 16.50 52.52
C LYS A 306 -4.35 15.79 52.90
N ASP A 307 -3.29 16.58 53.11
CA ASP A 307 -2.02 16.02 53.55
C ASP A 307 -2.10 15.47 54.99
N LYS A 308 -1.54 14.28 55.17
CA LYS A 308 -1.30 13.66 56.47
C LYS A 308 0.03 12.99 56.44
N ASN A 309 1.01 13.57 57.15
CA ASN A 309 2.40 13.06 57.21
C ASN A 309 3.12 13.00 55.82
N GLY A 310 2.87 13.94 54.93
CA GLY A 310 3.48 14.02 53.63
C GLY A 310 2.78 13.20 52.54
N VAL A 311 1.59 12.61 52.82
CA VAL A 311 0.76 11.90 51.86
C VAL A 311 -0.62 12.57 51.78
N HIS A 312 -1.04 12.91 50.57
CA HIS A 312 -2.38 13.47 50.30
C HIS A 312 -3.40 12.33 50.26
N GLY A 313 -4.27 12.23 51.31
CA GLY A 313 -5.35 11.27 51.35
C GLY A 313 -6.70 11.90 51.02
N TYR A 314 -7.61 11.13 50.43
CA TYR A 314 -8.95 11.54 50.04
C TYR A 314 -9.80 11.99 51.24
N ILE A 315 -10.46 13.13 51.12
CA ILE A 315 -11.40 13.67 52.12
C ILE A 315 -12.84 13.90 51.62
N GLY A 316 -13.07 13.92 50.31
CA GLY A 316 -14.41 14.04 49.74
C GLY A 316 -14.46 14.36 48.28
N GLN A 317 -15.66 14.27 47.71
CA GLN A 317 -15.96 14.61 46.30
C GLN A 317 -17.10 15.60 46.25
N THR A 318 -17.02 16.54 45.32
CA THR A 318 -18.11 17.53 45.09
C THR A 318 -18.27 17.84 43.61
N PRO A 319 -19.49 18.14 43.13
CA PRO A 319 -19.68 18.72 41.80
C PRO A 319 -19.42 20.24 41.77
N ASP A 320 -19.34 20.88 42.93
CA ASP A 320 -19.12 22.31 43.09
C ASP A 320 -17.66 22.68 42.99
N THR A 321 -17.33 23.96 42.90
CA THR A 321 -15.96 24.48 42.84
C THR A 321 -15.40 24.89 44.21
N SER A 322 -16.03 24.40 45.30
CA SER A 322 -15.56 24.58 46.67
C SER A 322 -15.96 23.40 47.55
N PHE A 323 -15.16 23.15 48.58
CA PHE A 323 -15.39 22.08 49.55
C PHE A 323 -14.97 22.55 50.94
N ASP A 324 -15.78 22.20 51.95
CA ASP A 324 -15.52 22.52 53.37
C ASP A 324 -14.93 21.31 54.09
N ASP A 325 -13.75 21.47 54.69
CA ASP A 325 -13.15 20.53 55.57
C ASP A 325 -13.38 20.99 57.02
N ASP A 326 -14.26 20.26 57.71
CA ASP A 326 -14.61 20.46 59.12
C ASP A 326 -13.94 19.42 60.02
N ASN A 327 -12.72 19.01 59.75
CA ASN A 327 -11.92 17.97 60.38
C ASN A 327 -12.14 16.57 59.83
N ILE A 328 -12.38 16.45 58.51
CA ILE A 328 -12.48 15.14 57.85
C ILE A 328 -11.13 14.45 57.93
N THR A 329 -11.15 13.18 58.34
CA THR A 329 -9.92 12.36 58.40
C THR A 329 -9.56 11.94 56.98
N ALA A 330 -8.32 12.21 56.58
CA ALA A 330 -7.79 11.80 55.26
C ALA A 330 -7.71 10.30 55.17
N ASP A 331 -8.32 9.72 54.15
CA ASP A 331 -8.17 8.33 53.77
C ASP A 331 -6.86 8.16 52.96
N LEU A 332 -5.83 7.66 53.64
CA LEU A 332 -4.51 7.46 53.05
C LEU A 332 -4.45 6.26 52.09
N LEU A 333 -5.49 5.46 52.02
CA LEU A 333 -5.61 4.39 51.00
C LEU A 333 -6.01 4.92 49.62
N THR A 334 -6.39 6.18 49.50
CA THR A 334 -6.76 6.81 48.26
C THR A 334 -6.00 8.11 48.11
N SER A 335 -5.01 8.16 47.23
CA SER A 335 -4.21 9.35 46.91
C SER A 335 -4.46 9.81 45.45
N PRO A 336 -4.18 11.07 45.09
CA PRO A 336 -4.36 11.56 43.74
C PRO A 336 -3.47 10.82 42.74
N PRO A 337 -3.90 10.64 41.47
CA PRO A 337 -3.10 9.96 40.46
C PRO A 337 -1.76 10.70 40.21
N GLU A 338 -0.69 9.91 40.06
CA GLU A 338 0.63 10.41 39.68
C GLU A 338 0.85 10.18 38.19
N ASN A 339 1.13 11.23 37.44
CA ASN A 339 1.47 11.11 36.02
C ASN A 339 2.89 10.65 35.81
N GLN A 340 3.07 9.71 34.88
CA GLN A 340 4.38 9.23 34.45
C GLN A 340 4.69 9.77 33.05
N THR A 341 5.91 10.27 32.88
CA THR A 341 6.44 10.78 31.60
C THR A 341 7.71 10.02 31.20
N PRO A 342 7.60 8.70 30.89
CA PRO A 342 8.78 7.88 30.61
C PRO A 342 9.52 8.28 29.33
N PHE A 343 8.82 8.90 28.39
CA PHE A 343 9.31 9.22 27.05
C PHE A 343 9.86 10.65 26.95
N THR A 344 10.72 11.03 27.87
CA THR A 344 11.36 12.36 27.89
C THR A 344 12.89 12.23 27.72
N GLY A 345 13.43 13.06 26.84
CA GLY A 345 14.87 13.09 26.51
C GLY A 345 15.28 12.03 25.50
N SER A 346 16.47 12.19 24.92
CA SER A 346 17.07 11.22 24.01
C SER A 346 17.20 9.84 24.67
N ASP A 347 17.14 8.77 23.89
CA ASP A 347 17.22 7.37 24.31
C ASP A 347 16.05 6.83 25.15
N ASN A 348 15.03 7.66 25.39
CA ASN A 348 13.80 7.24 26.08
C ASN A 348 12.57 7.17 25.18
N TYR A 349 12.71 7.35 23.86
CA TYR A 349 11.59 7.25 22.95
C TYR A 349 11.28 5.79 22.62
N PRO A 350 9.98 5.40 22.56
CA PRO A 350 9.59 4.02 22.26
C PRO A 350 9.82 3.71 20.79
N SER A 351 10.26 2.50 20.50
CA SER A 351 10.49 2.01 19.15
C SER A 351 9.28 1.34 18.52
N THR A 352 8.27 0.93 19.30
CA THR A 352 7.09 0.21 18.82
C THR A 352 5.83 0.62 19.57
N VAL A 353 4.68 0.48 18.89
CA VAL A 353 3.35 0.79 19.40
C VAL A 353 2.34 -0.25 18.96
N SER A 354 1.32 -0.51 19.77
CA SER A 354 0.15 -1.35 19.43
C SER A 354 -1.06 -0.93 20.26
N TYR A 355 -2.26 -1.42 19.92
CA TYR A 355 -3.47 -1.28 20.72
C TYR A 355 -3.91 -2.64 21.24
N HIS A 356 -4.24 -2.73 22.52
CA HIS A 356 -4.79 -3.95 23.12
C HIS A 356 -5.66 -3.61 24.33
N ASP A 357 -6.81 -4.25 24.49
CA ASP A 357 -7.75 -4.05 25.59
C ASP A 357 -8.02 -2.58 25.93
N GLN A 358 -8.41 -1.80 24.91
CA GLN A 358 -8.70 -0.37 25.03
C GLN A 358 -7.53 0.48 25.56
N ARG A 359 -6.30 -0.01 25.43
CA ARG A 359 -5.06 0.66 25.84
C ARG A 359 -4.13 0.80 24.66
N ARG A 360 -3.43 1.93 24.59
CA ARG A 360 -2.30 2.11 23.67
C ARG A 360 -1.04 1.63 24.39
N ALA A 361 -0.36 0.67 23.80
CA ALA A 361 0.87 0.09 24.34
C ALA A 361 2.09 0.63 23.58
N PHE A 362 3.08 1.10 24.33
CA PHE A 362 4.40 1.53 23.83
C PHE A 362 5.47 0.63 24.43
N ALA A 363 6.49 0.30 23.64
CA ALA A 363 7.57 -0.53 24.19
C ALA A 363 8.93 -0.20 23.59
N SER A 364 9.97 -0.68 24.30
CA SER A 364 11.36 -0.66 23.88
C SER A 364 11.92 0.74 23.64
N THR A 365 12.57 1.29 24.65
CA THR A 365 13.43 2.46 24.47
C THR A 365 14.90 2.02 24.50
N ASN A 366 15.81 2.88 24.06
CA ASN A 366 17.25 2.55 24.12
C ASN A 366 17.70 2.27 25.57
N ASN A 367 17.17 3.02 26.55
CA ASN A 367 17.49 2.80 27.96
C ASN A 367 16.73 1.63 28.60
N TYR A 368 15.51 1.33 28.13
CA TYR A 368 14.64 0.28 28.67
C TYR A 368 14.10 -0.63 27.55
N PRO A 369 14.95 -1.42 26.88
CA PRO A 369 14.58 -2.18 25.66
C PRO A 369 13.63 -3.36 25.90
N GLN A 370 13.45 -3.77 27.16
CA GLN A 370 12.57 -4.88 27.55
C GLN A 370 11.28 -4.42 28.25
N THR A 371 11.03 -3.10 28.31
CA THR A 371 9.91 -2.55 29.07
C THR A 371 8.77 -2.13 28.13
N THR A 372 7.56 -2.43 28.57
CA THR A 372 6.31 -2.01 27.93
C THR A 372 5.54 -1.08 28.88
N TRP A 373 4.95 -0.04 28.33
CA TRP A 373 4.06 0.92 28.99
C TRP A 373 2.71 0.93 28.26
N MET A 374 1.62 0.70 29.00
CA MET A 374 0.27 0.75 28.46
C MET A 374 -0.49 1.88 29.14
N THR A 375 -1.27 2.64 28.37
CA THR A 375 -2.07 3.74 28.89
C THR A 375 -3.19 3.26 29.83
N ARG A 376 -3.81 4.17 30.57
CA ARG A 376 -5.07 3.89 31.29
C ARG A 376 -6.11 3.38 30.32
N ALA A 377 -6.96 2.45 30.79
CA ALA A 377 -8.04 1.91 29.98
C ALA A 377 -8.95 3.02 29.42
N GLY A 378 -9.28 2.96 28.13
CA GLY A 378 -10.09 3.94 27.45
C GLY A 378 -9.38 5.26 27.12
N THR A 379 -8.06 5.37 27.37
CA THR A 379 -7.28 6.57 27.03
C THR A 379 -6.13 6.24 26.08
N GLU A 380 -5.71 7.22 25.30
CA GLU A 380 -4.63 7.04 24.32
C GLU A 380 -3.29 7.61 24.76
N SER A 381 -3.26 8.52 25.75
CA SER A 381 -2.02 9.19 26.17
C SER A 381 -1.84 9.31 27.70
N ASN A 382 -2.78 8.81 28.50
CA ASN A 382 -2.70 8.88 29.94
C ASN A 382 -1.89 7.71 30.52
N LEU A 383 -0.72 8.01 31.10
CA LEU A 383 0.15 7.04 31.82
C LEU A 383 0.10 7.18 33.34
N SER A 384 -0.94 7.82 33.90
CA SER A 384 -1.08 8.01 35.35
C SER A 384 -1.39 6.70 36.08
N LYS A 385 -0.92 6.64 37.34
CA LYS A 385 -1.15 5.55 38.28
C LYS A 385 -1.76 6.10 39.56
N SER A 386 -2.70 5.38 40.13
CA SER A 386 -3.29 5.66 41.43
C SER A 386 -2.56 4.91 42.54
N ILE A 387 -2.63 5.39 43.77
CA ILE A 387 -2.15 4.71 44.98
C ILE A 387 -3.31 4.63 45.98
N PRO A 388 -3.83 3.41 46.23
CA PRO A 388 -3.45 2.11 45.66
C PRO A 388 -3.84 2.00 44.18
N SER A 389 -3.19 1.07 43.49
CA SER A 389 -3.45 0.81 42.07
C SER A 389 -4.92 0.43 41.82
N GLN A 390 -5.53 1.03 40.82
CA GLN A 390 -6.88 0.74 40.33
C GLN A 390 -6.86 -0.11 39.06
N ASP A 391 -7.94 -0.78 38.73
CA ASP A 391 -8.04 -1.68 37.59
C ASP A 391 -7.85 -0.97 36.25
N ASN A 392 -8.22 0.29 36.17
CA ASN A 392 -8.08 1.11 34.97
C ASN A 392 -6.73 1.84 34.84
N ASP A 393 -5.85 1.77 35.85
CA ASP A 393 -4.55 2.45 35.83
C ASP A 393 -3.66 2.00 34.68
N SER A 394 -2.66 2.83 34.36
CA SER A 394 -1.61 2.49 33.41
C SER A 394 -0.83 1.27 33.88
N ILE A 395 -0.40 0.45 32.91
CA ILE A 395 0.35 -0.78 33.17
C ILE A 395 1.78 -0.58 32.70
N GLN A 396 2.74 -0.99 33.53
CA GLN A 396 4.15 -1.03 33.17
C GLN A 396 4.74 -2.35 33.63
N PHE A 397 5.44 -3.03 32.72
CA PHE A 397 6.16 -4.27 33.05
C PHE A 397 7.43 -4.39 32.22
N SER A 398 8.35 -5.19 32.69
CA SER A 398 9.59 -5.53 31.99
C SER A 398 9.72 -7.03 31.83
N LEU A 399 10.17 -7.48 30.65
CA LEU A 399 10.38 -8.89 30.36
C LEU A 399 11.65 -9.38 31.08
N ALA A 400 11.50 -10.29 32.02
CA ALA A 400 12.64 -10.94 32.69
C ALA A 400 13.08 -12.18 31.90
N SER A 401 14.17 -12.09 31.18
CA SER A 401 14.70 -13.12 30.30
C SER A 401 16.16 -13.48 30.67
N ARG A 402 16.61 -14.70 30.32
CA ARG A 402 18.00 -15.12 30.42
C ARG A 402 18.95 -14.39 29.47
N GLN A 403 18.42 -13.91 28.35
CA GLN A 403 19.16 -13.21 27.31
C GLN A 403 18.65 -11.78 27.22
N PHE A 404 19.49 -10.87 26.72
CA PHE A 404 19.05 -9.54 26.37
C PHE A 404 18.05 -9.62 25.20
N ASN A 405 16.80 -9.24 25.45
CA ASN A 405 15.68 -9.36 24.52
C ASN A 405 15.05 -7.98 24.30
N SER A 406 15.55 -7.20 23.35
CA SER A 406 14.86 -5.97 22.98
C SER A 406 13.51 -6.30 22.33
N ILE A 407 12.44 -5.62 22.76
CA ILE A 407 11.12 -5.73 22.12
C ILE A 407 11.22 -5.08 20.75
N ARG A 408 10.77 -5.79 19.73
CA ARG A 408 10.78 -5.34 18.32
C ARG A 408 9.41 -4.90 17.86
N ASN A 409 8.41 -5.72 18.13
CA ASN A 409 7.03 -5.48 17.70
C ASN A 409 6.04 -6.03 18.72
N MET A 410 4.82 -5.53 18.69
CA MET A 410 3.69 -6.03 19.44
C MET A 410 2.50 -6.22 18.49
N VAL A 411 1.80 -7.34 18.60
CA VAL A 411 0.63 -7.65 17.77
C VAL A 411 -0.51 -8.10 18.67
N ALA A 412 -1.64 -7.42 18.57
CA ALA A 412 -2.86 -7.78 19.28
C ALA A 412 -3.60 -8.88 18.50
N LEU A 413 -3.82 -10.00 19.13
CA LEU A 413 -4.75 -11.06 18.78
C LEU A 413 -5.76 -11.18 19.94
N ASP A 414 -6.18 -12.39 20.32
CA ASP A 414 -6.92 -12.58 21.56
C ASP A 414 -6.07 -12.16 22.78
N ASP A 415 -4.77 -12.45 22.72
CA ASP A 415 -3.74 -11.98 23.66
C ASP A 415 -2.79 -11.00 22.94
N LEU A 416 -2.03 -10.20 23.69
CA LEU A 416 -0.98 -9.39 23.09
C LEU A 416 0.30 -10.22 22.93
N ILE A 417 0.70 -10.45 21.69
CA ILE A 417 1.95 -11.12 21.37
C ILE A 417 3.07 -10.10 21.29
N ILE A 418 4.13 -10.30 22.05
CA ILE A 418 5.30 -9.43 22.11
C ILE A 418 6.47 -10.15 21.45
N PHE A 419 6.90 -9.64 20.32
CA PHE A 419 8.05 -10.12 19.57
C PHE A 419 9.32 -9.45 20.05
N THR A 420 10.29 -10.26 20.47
CA THR A 420 11.60 -9.75 20.90
C THR A 420 12.70 -10.28 19.98
N SER A 421 13.91 -9.77 20.15
CA SER A 421 15.07 -10.18 19.36
C SER A 421 15.47 -11.66 19.52
N ALA A 422 14.96 -12.38 20.52
CA ALA A 422 15.33 -13.78 20.78
C ALA A 422 14.16 -14.68 21.24
N THR A 423 12.98 -14.12 21.53
CA THR A 423 11.88 -14.88 22.16
C THR A 423 10.54 -14.21 21.82
N GLU A 424 9.49 -14.97 21.61
CA GLU A 424 8.12 -14.48 21.50
C GLU A 424 7.40 -14.71 22.83
N TRP A 425 6.72 -13.66 23.30
CA TRP A 425 6.00 -13.66 24.57
C TRP A 425 4.51 -13.43 24.34
N LYS A 426 3.71 -13.99 25.24
CA LYS A 426 2.26 -13.75 25.34
C LYS A 426 1.99 -12.96 26.61
N LEU A 427 1.33 -11.81 26.47
CA LEU A 427 0.68 -11.10 27.57
C LEU A 427 -0.79 -11.53 27.58
N TYR A 428 -1.22 -12.06 28.72
CA TYR A 428 -2.58 -12.57 28.92
C TYR A 428 -3.11 -12.17 30.28
N THR A 429 -4.40 -12.34 30.52
CA THR A 429 -5.04 -12.06 31.83
C THR A 429 -5.04 -13.31 32.70
N GLN A 430 -4.75 -13.16 34.00
CA GLN A 430 -4.81 -14.24 34.98
C GLN A 430 -6.11 -14.14 35.80
N ASN A 431 -6.95 -15.19 35.73
CA ASN A 431 -8.17 -15.29 36.51
C ASN A 431 -9.15 -14.10 36.36
N SER A 432 -9.11 -13.41 35.25
CA SER A 432 -9.94 -12.25 34.95
C SER A 432 -10.14 -12.13 33.43
N ASP A 433 -11.25 -11.56 33.01
CA ASP A 433 -11.51 -11.24 31.59
C ASP A 433 -10.99 -9.85 31.23
N ALA A 434 -10.53 -9.05 32.21
CA ALA A 434 -10.02 -7.69 32.00
C ALA A 434 -8.53 -7.59 32.32
N LEU A 435 -7.79 -6.90 31.45
CA LEU A 435 -6.38 -6.59 31.64
C LEU A 435 -6.23 -5.42 32.62
N THR A 436 -5.75 -5.74 33.84
CA THR A 436 -5.50 -4.77 34.92
C THR A 436 -4.06 -4.85 35.39
N PRO A 437 -3.54 -3.85 36.11
CA PRO A 437 -2.18 -3.92 36.68
C PRO A 437 -1.90 -5.14 37.54
N SER A 438 -2.96 -5.72 38.15
CA SER A 438 -2.87 -6.87 39.08
C SER A 438 -3.10 -8.23 38.42
N THR A 439 -3.70 -8.27 37.19
CA THR A 439 -4.08 -9.53 36.51
C THR A 439 -3.18 -9.89 35.35
N ILE A 440 -2.15 -9.12 35.06
CA ILE A 440 -1.21 -9.41 33.97
C ILE A 440 -0.44 -10.70 34.19
N GLY A 441 -0.35 -11.52 33.13
CA GLY A 441 0.51 -12.71 33.08
C GLY A 441 1.39 -12.66 31.84
N LEU A 442 2.66 -13.05 32.00
CA LEU A 442 3.64 -13.10 30.91
C LEU A 442 4.17 -14.52 30.76
N ARG A 443 4.09 -15.07 29.55
CA ARG A 443 4.63 -16.43 29.28
C ARG A 443 5.39 -16.45 27.95
N PRO A 444 6.61 -17.00 27.91
CA PRO A 444 7.32 -17.24 26.66
C PRO A 444 6.57 -18.32 25.84
N GLN A 445 6.46 -18.08 24.54
CA GLN A 445 5.81 -18.98 23.59
C GLN A 445 6.83 -19.76 22.78
N SER A 446 7.83 -19.10 22.27
CA SER A 446 8.90 -19.70 21.46
C SER A 446 10.22 -18.93 21.63
N TYR A 447 11.28 -19.46 21.03
CA TYR A 447 12.64 -18.91 21.10
C TYR A 447 13.26 -18.72 19.71
N VAL A 448 12.46 -18.29 18.73
CA VAL A 448 12.94 -17.99 17.37
C VAL A 448 13.57 -16.61 17.31
N GLY A 449 12.92 -15.63 17.94
CA GLY A 449 13.28 -14.22 17.88
C GLY A 449 12.88 -13.56 16.56
N ALA A 450 12.37 -12.34 16.62
CA ALA A 450 11.86 -11.61 15.47
C ALA A 450 12.79 -10.47 15.03
N ALA A 451 12.84 -10.24 13.72
CA ALA A 451 13.41 -9.04 13.13
C ALA A 451 12.59 -7.79 13.49
N SER A 452 13.13 -6.59 13.18
CA SER A 452 12.43 -5.33 13.47
C SER A 452 11.28 -5.02 12.53
N LEU A 453 11.15 -5.75 11.42
CA LEU A 453 10.06 -5.55 10.47
C LEU A 453 8.71 -5.90 11.13
N ARG A 454 7.69 -5.06 10.88
CA ARG A 454 6.36 -5.22 11.48
C ARG A 454 5.73 -6.54 11.03
N PRO A 455 5.25 -7.42 11.94
CA PRO A 455 4.54 -8.65 11.58
C PRO A 455 3.26 -8.38 10.79
N ILE A 456 2.87 -9.33 9.93
CA ILE A 456 1.63 -9.31 9.17
C ILE A 456 0.63 -10.27 9.80
N VAL A 457 -0.60 -9.81 10.00
CA VAL A 457 -1.71 -10.66 10.44
C VAL A 457 -2.51 -11.12 9.24
N SER A 458 -2.67 -12.43 9.08
CA SER A 458 -3.47 -13.05 8.03
C SER A 458 -4.40 -14.11 8.63
N GLY A 459 -5.68 -13.76 8.79
CA GLY A 459 -6.62 -14.57 9.54
C GLY A 459 -6.19 -14.76 10.99
N ASP A 460 -6.04 -16.01 11.44
CA ASP A 460 -5.61 -16.35 12.79
C ASP A 460 -4.07 -16.50 12.91
N ALA A 461 -3.34 -16.28 11.82
CA ALA A 461 -1.89 -16.42 11.77
C ALA A 461 -1.18 -15.07 11.83
N VAL A 462 -0.07 -15.02 12.54
CA VAL A 462 0.88 -13.92 12.49
C VAL A 462 2.13 -14.37 11.76
N LEU A 463 2.44 -13.68 10.65
CA LEU A 463 3.68 -13.90 9.93
C LEU A 463 4.73 -12.91 10.42
N PHE A 464 5.93 -13.42 10.65
CA PHE A 464 7.07 -12.60 11.06
C PHE A 464 8.38 -13.16 10.49
N LEU A 465 9.38 -12.32 10.42
CA LEU A 465 10.73 -12.71 9.99
C LEU A 465 11.60 -13.00 11.21
N ALA A 466 12.33 -14.11 11.15
CA ALA A 466 13.29 -14.46 12.21
C ALA A 466 14.45 -13.44 12.26
N ASN A 467 14.90 -13.13 13.47
CA ASN A 467 16.05 -12.25 13.69
C ASN A 467 17.36 -12.84 13.14
N HIS A 468 17.48 -14.17 13.17
CA HIS A 468 18.61 -14.90 12.60
C HIS A 468 18.19 -15.63 11.33
N GLY A 469 18.94 -15.45 10.25
CA GLY A 469 18.70 -16.08 8.95
C GLY A 469 17.62 -15.41 8.07
N GLY A 470 16.81 -14.49 8.63
CA GLY A 470 15.78 -13.76 7.87
C GLY A 470 14.63 -14.61 7.34
N HIS A 471 14.51 -15.85 7.78
CA HIS A 471 13.47 -16.79 7.37
C HIS A 471 12.08 -16.34 7.81
N CYS A 472 11.06 -16.65 7.00
CA CYS A 472 9.68 -16.31 7.27
C CYS A 472 8.99 -17.41 8.07
N TYR A 473 8.39 -17.02 9.18
CA TYR A 473 7.61 -17.90 10.05
C TYR A 473 6.15 -17.49 10.08
N ASP A 474 5.25 -18.45 10.12
CA ASP A 474 3.88 -18.25 10.57
C ASP A 474 3.71 -18.75 12.01
N MET A 475 2.96 -18.02 12.81
CA MET A 475 2.67 -18.39 14.20
C MET A 475 1.17 -18.44 14.41
N ASN A 476 0.69 -19.62 14.79
CA ASN A 476 -0.71 -19.93 15.07
C ASN A 476 -0.88 -20.45 16.48
N TYR A 477 -2.06 -20.20 17.07
CA TYR A 477 -2.42 -20.82 18.35
C TYR A 477 -2.67 -22.31 18.17
N SER A 478 -2.05 -23.12 19.02
CA SER A 478 -2.25 -24.58 19.07
C SER A 478 -2.97 -24.96 20.35
N PHE A 479 -4.22 -25.33 20.24
CA PHE A 479 -5.06 -25.79 21.37
C PHE A 479 -4.46 -26.99 22.11
N GLU A 480 -3.82 -27.93 21.38
CA GLU A 480 -3.21 -29.13 21.99
C GLU A 480 -2.09 -28.82 23.00
N THR A 481 -1.41 -27.71 22.83
CA THR A 481 -0.26 -27.31 23.66
C THR A 481 -0.50 -26.05 24.45
N ASP A 482 -1.64 -25.39 24.28
CA ASP A 482 -1.98 -24.08 24.85
C ASP A 482 -0.87 -23.04 24.61
N LYS A 483 -0.38 -22.98 23.36
CA LYS A 483 0.72 -22.09 22.97
C LYS A 483 0.57 -21.61 21.53
N TYR A 484 1.11 -20.42 21.29
CA TYR A 484 1.41 -19.98 19.94
C TYR A 484 2.68 -20.66 19.44
N LYS A 485 2.59 -21.36 18.31
CA LYS A 485 3.72 -22.11 17.74
C LYS A 485 4.14 -21.51 16.40
N PRO A 486 5.39 -21.06 16.26
CA PRO A 486 5.93 -20.68 14.98
C PRO A 486 6.27 -21.93 14.14
N ARG A 487 5.98 -21.83 12.83
CA ARG A 487 6.36 -22.77 11.80
C ARG A 487 7.17 -22.05 10.75
N ASP A 488 8.34 -22.53 10.39
CA ASP A 488 9.12 -22.01 9.28
C ASP A 488 8.42 -22.37 7.96
N ILE A 489 7.90 -21.35 7.27
CA ILE A 489 7.22 -21.49 5.98
C ILE A 489 8.16 -21.25 4.80
N SER A 490 9.36 -20.73 5.04
CA SER A 490 10.42 -20.55 4.03
C SER A 490 11.27 -21.79 3.81
N ILE A 491 11.11 -22.84 4.61
CA ILE A 491 11.90 -24.10 4.55
C ILE A 491 11.87 -24.78 3.18
N VAL A 492 10.82 -24.56 2.40
CA VAL A 492 10.69 -25.12 1.04
C VAL A 492 11.44 -24.29 -0.01
N ALA A 493 11.81 -23.05 0.31
CA ALA A 493 12.48 -22.13 -0.61
C ALA A 493 13.57 -21.29 0.10
N PRO A 494 14.52 -21.88 0.87
CA PRO A 494 15.53 -21.14 1.63
C PRO A 494 16.42 -20.29 0.72
N HIS A 495 16.69 -20.71 -0.52
CA HIS A 495 17.49 -19.97 -1.50
C HIS A 495 16.94 -18.56 -1.83
N LEU A 496 15.67 -18.28 -1.49
CA LEU A 496 15.08 -16.95 -1.64
C LEU A 496 15.44 -16.01 -0.48
N PHE A 497 15.89 -16.57 0.64
CA PHE A 497 16.17 -15.84 1.90
C PHE A 497 17.66 -15.84 2.27
N ASP A 498 18.36 -16.96 1.96
CA ASP A 498 19.78 -17.12 2.27
C ASP A 498 20.61 -16.01 1.64
N ASN A 499 21.43 -15.34 2.44
CA ASN A 499 22.28 -14.19 2.07
C ASN A 499 21.53 -12.89 1.74
N TYR A 500 20.22 -12.82 1.95
CA TYR A 500 19.40 -11.63 1.76
C TYR A 500 18.65 -11.27 3.02
N THR A 501 18.35 -9.99 3.18
CA THR A 501 17.44 -9.51 4.22
C THR A 501 16.19 -8.92 3.56
N THR A 502 15.03 -9.11 4.19
CA THR A 502 13.81 -8.41 3.76
C THR A 502 13.85 -7.00 4.36
N VAL A 503 13.70 -6.01 3.48
CA VAL A 503 13.75 -4.58 3.83
C VAL A 503 12.37 -4.04 4.21
N ASP A 504 11.35 -4.45 3.45
CA ASP A 504 9.97 -4.04 3.65
C ASP A 504 9.01 -5.11 3.10
N TRP A 505 7.78 -5.13 3.58
CA TRP A 505 6.76 -6.04 3.10
C TRP A 505 5.35 -5.52 3.27
N GLY A 506 4.42 -6.05 2.45
CA GLY A 506 3.01 -5.69 2.48
C GLY A 506 2.11 -6.88 2.14
N PHE A 507 0.87 -6.85 2.59
CA PHE A 507 -0.12 -7.91 2.37
C PHE A 507 -1.29 -7.44 1.53
N ALA A 508 -1.43 -7.98 0.33
CA ALA A 508 -2.57 -7.83 -0.55
C ALA A 508 -3.53 -9.01 -0.32
N SER A 509 -4.51 -8.83 0.56
CA SER A 509 -5.44 -9.88 0.98
C SER A 509 -6.42 -10.31 -0.11
N VAL A 510 -6.84 -9.38 -0.97
CA VAL A 510 -7.82 -9.58 -2.05
C VAL A 510 -7.21 -9.15 -3.38
N PRO A 511 -7.44 -9.89 -4.49
CA PRO A 511 -8.22 -11.12 -4.62
C PRO A 511 -7.43 -12.41 -4.34
N HIS A 512 -6.10 -12.36 -4.27
CA HIS A 512 -5.25 -13.56 -4.36
C HIS A 512 -4.45 -13.90 -3.10
N SER A 513 -4.59 -13.11 -2.01
CA SER A 513 -3.87 -13.33 -0.75
C SER A 513 -2.35 -13.45 -0.94
N VAL A 514 -1.72 -12.39 -1.43
CA VAL A 514 -0.28 -12.35 -1.73
C VAL A 514 0.44 -11.43 -0.76
N ILE A 515 1.52 -11.92 -0.17
CA ILE A 515 2.45 -11.13 0.61
C ILE A 515 3.64 -10.76 -0.29
N TRP A 516 3.87 -9.47 -0.45
CA TRP A 516 4.96 -8.92 -1.23
C TRP A 516 6.11 -8.52 -0.30
N MET A 517 7.32 -9.00 -0.57
CA MET A 517 8.52 -8.79 0.26
C MET A 517 9.64 -8.19 -0.59
N VAL A 518 10.16 -7.06 -0.19
CA VAL A 518 11.32 -6.42 -0.83
C VAL A 518 12.60 -6.93 -0.21
N ARG A 519 13.51 -7.47 -1.01
CA ARG A 519 14.82 -7.97 -0.58
C ARG A 519 15.91 -6.91 -0.69
N SER A 520 16.98 -7.11 0.08
CA SER A 520 18.16 -6.21 0.08
C SER A 520 18.93 -6.16 -1.24
N ASP A 521 18.69 -7.09 -2.18
CA ASP A 521 19.25 -7.08 -3.55
C ASP A 521 18.34 -6.36 -4.57
N GLY A 522 17.29 -5.66 -4.10
CA GLY A 522 16.38 -4.92 -4.95
C GLY A 522 15.36 -5.79 -5.71
N LYS A 523 15.30 -7.10 -5.43
CA LYS A 523 14.25 -7.97 -5.97
C LYS A 523 13.06 -8.05 -5.01
N MET A 524 11.92 -8.41 -5.56
CA MET A 524 10.72 -8.68 -4.78
C MET A 524 10.42 -10.17 -4.75
N VAL A 525 10.21 -10.73 -3.58
CA VAL A 525 9.72 -12.09 -3.37
C VAL A 525 8.26 -12.00 -3.01
N GLY A 526 7.44 -12.88 -3.58
CA GLY A 526 6.03 -12.98 -3.22
C GLY A 526 5.72 -14.34 -2.59
N LEU A 527 4.72 -14.33 -1.73
CA LEU A 527 4.15 -15.53 -1.15
C LEU A 527 2.63 -15.51 -1.32
N THR A 528 2.10 -16.41 -2.14
CA THR A 528 0.68 -16.70 -2.10
C THR A 528 0.39 -17.57 -0.88
N TYR A 529 -0.33 -17.01 0.08
CA TYR A 529 -0.54 -17.60 1.40
C TYR A 529 -2.02 -17.81 1.69
N LEU A 530 -2.41 -19.07 1.87
CA LEU A 530 -3.73 -19.48 2.33
C LEU A 530 -3.55 -20.64 3.31
N SER A 531 -3.69 -20.36 4.59
CA SER A 531 -3.54 -21.37 5.65
C SER A 531 -4.86 -21.60 6.39
N GLY A 532 -5.06 -22.80 6.93
CA GLY A 532 -6.26 -23.18 7.67
C GLY A 532 -7.49 -23.47 6.81
N GLN A 533 -7.41 -23.27 5.50
CA GLN A 533 -8.46 -23.61 4.52
C GLN A 533 -7.96 -24.74 3.60
N LYS A 534 -8.87 -25.45 2.94
CA LYS A 534 -8.49 -26.46 1.95
C LYS A 534 -8.87 -25.97 0.56
N PRO A 535 -7.94 -25.92 -0.42
CA PRO A 535 -6.54 -26.32 -0.33
C PRO A 535 -5.67 -25.33 0.48
N ASP A 536 -4.72 -25.84 1.25
CA ASP A 536 -3.65 -25.06 1.88
C ASP A 536 -2.64 -24.70 0.78
N VAL A 537 -2.35 -23.41 0.61
CA VAL A 537 -1.47 -22.89 -0.44
C VAL A 537 -0.32 -22.12 0.20
N LEU A 538 0.89 -22.51 -0.15
CA LEU A 538 2.14 -21.93 0.29
C LEU A 538 3.06 -21.83 -0.93
N GLY A 539 2.82 -20.84 -1.77
CA GLY A 539 3.51 -20.70 -3.05
C GLY A 539 4.48 -19.54 -3.06
N TRP A 540 5.78 -19.81 -2.99
CA TRP A 540 6.83 -18.81 -3.14
C TRP A 540 7.07 -18.47 -4.61
N HIS A 541 7.38 -17.21 -4.91
CA HIS A 541 7.68 -16.74 -6.26
C HIS A 541 8.57 -15.51 -6.24
N GLN A 542 9.30 -15.26 -7.32
CA GLN A 542 10.24 -14.15 -7.45
C GLN A 542 9.81 -13.15 -8.51
N HIS A 543 10.11 -11.88 -8.28
CA HIS A 543 9.83 -10.80 -9.22
C HIS A 543 11.02 -9.86 -9.34
N SER A 544 11.23 -9.41 -10.56
CA SER A 544 12.16 -8.33 -10.87
C SER A 544 11.55 -7.34 -11.85
N THR A 545 12.16 -6.21 -11.96
CA THR A 545 11.88 -5.14 -12.92
C THR A 545 13.20 -4.60 -13.44
N ASP A 546 13.17 -3.77 -14.44
CA ASP A 546 14.35 -2.97 -14.81
C ASP A 546 14.55 -1.86 -13.78
N GLY A 547 15.20 -2.23 -12.67
CA GLY A 547 15.39 -1.41 -11.47
C GLY A 547 15.41 -2.23 -10.19
N GLU A 548 15.41 -1.55 -9.04
CA GLU A 548 15.47 -2.13 -7.70
C GLU A 548 14.22 -1.73 -6.90
N PHE A 549 13.50 -2.70 -6.36
CA PHE A 549 12.44 -2.44 -5.38
C PHE A 549 13.06 -2.01 -4.06
N GLU A 550 12.57 -0.94 -3.44
CA GLU A 550 13.09 -0.43 -2.16
C GLU A 550 12.05 -0.46 -1.03
N SER A 551 10.76 -0.26 -1.32
CA SER A 551 9.68 -0.28 -0.33
C SER A 551 8.37 -0.69 -0.97
N VAL A 552 7.44 -1.24 -0.19
CA VAL A 552 6.11 -1.68 -0.66
C VAL A 552 5.03 -1.41 0.38
N ALA A 553 3.86 -0.97 -0.08
CA ALA A 553 2.66 -0.79 0.74
C ALA A 553 1.43 -1.31 0.00
N CYS A 554 0.57 -2.03 0.70
CA CYS A 554 -0.68 -2.54 0.15
C CYS A 554 -1.86 -1.79 0.77
N ILE A 555 -2.73 -1.22 -0.07
CA ILE A 555 -3.91 -0.45 0.36
C ILE A 555 -5.15 -0.91 -0.40
N PRO A 556 -6.32 -1.04 0.25
CA PRO A 556 -7.58 -1.27 -0.44
C PRO A 556 -7.98 -0.01 -1.21
N GLU A 557 -8.30 -0.13 -2.49
CA GLU A 557 -8.86 0.96 -3.31
C GLU A 557 -10.26 0.64 -3.82
N SER A 558 -10.69 -0.59 -3.62
CA SER A 558 -12.06 -1.05 -3.88
C SER A 558 -12.41 -2.22 -2.96
N LEU A 559 -13.67 -2.65 -2.99
CA LEU A 559 -14.10 -3.86 -2.28
C LEU A 559 -13.46 -5.14 -2.84
N ASP A 560 -13.04 -5.11 -4.10
CA ASP A 560 -12.60 -6.28 -4.85
C ASP A 560 -11.07 -6.42 -4.92
N GLU A 561 -10.31 -5.35 -4.64
CA GLU A 561 -8.85 -5.36 -4.78
C GLU A 561 -8.10 -4.53 -3.73
N VAL A 562 -7.01 -5.11 -3.24
CA VAL A 562 -5.97 -4.43 -2.46
C VAL A 562 -4.79 -4.16 -3.38
N MET A 563 -4.54 -2.89 -3.65
CA MET A 563 -3.50 -2.45 -4.57
C MET A 563 -2.14 -2.35 -3.89
N THR A 564 -1.10 -2.70 -4.63
CA THR A 564 0.28 -2.67 -4.15
C THR A 564 1.03 -1.48 -4.76
N TYR A 565 1.48 -0.56 -3.91
CA TYR A 565 2.35 0.55 -4.25
C TYR A 565 3.78 0.19 -3.91
N ALA A 566 4.71 0.54 -4.78
CA ALA A 566 6.13 0.28 -4.59
C ALA A 566 6.96 1.53 -4.86
N VAL A 567 8.04 1.69 -4.11
CA VAL A 567 9.15 2.57 -4.46
C VAL A 567 10.12 1.74 -5.29
N ILE A 568 10.36 2.16 -6.52
CA ILE A 568 11.30 1.48 -7.42
C ILE A 568 12.39 2.46 -7.83
N LYS A 569 13.64 2.08 -7.55
CA LYS A 569 14.81 2.81 -8.00
C LYS A 569 15.18 2.31 -9.40
N ARG A 570 15.13 3.20 -10.37
CA ARG A 570 15.43 2.92 -11.78
C ARG A 570 16.62 3.74 -12.26
N LYS A 571 17.31 3.21 -13.24
CA LYS A 571 18.41 3.91 -13.90
C LYS A 571 17.95 4.41 -15.27
N ILE A 572 17.45 5.63 -15.34
CA ILE A 572 16.92 6.23 -16.56
C ILE A 572 17.96 7.14 -17.17
N ASN A 573 18.34 6.92 -18.42
CA ASN A 573 19.39 7.66 -19.13
C ASN A 573 20.67 7.78 -18.27
N ASN A 574 21.10 6.67 -17.63
CA ASN A 574 22.25 6.58 -16.72
C ASN A 574 22.15 7.40 -15.42
N VAL A 575 20.98 7.92 -15.05
CA VAL A 575 20.72 8.63 -13.79
C VAL A 575 19.81 7.78 -12.91
N ASP A 576 20.21 7.59 -11.64
CA ASP A 576 19.36 6.94 -10.66
C ASP A 576 18.17 7.81 -10.29
N ARG A 577 16.96 7.27 -10.36
CA ARG A 577 15.70 7.91 -10.03
C ARG A 577 14.82 6.97 -9.22
N ARG A 578 14.01 7.52 -8.33
CA ARG A 578 13.01 6.76 -7.57
C ARG A 578 11.62 7.13 -8.02
N TYR A 579 10.83 6.12 -8.33
CA TYR A 579 9.46 6.27 -8.78
C TYR A 579 8.50 5.60 -7.79
N ILE A 580 7.37 6.24 -7.56
CA ILE A 580 6.20 5.59 -6.99
C ILE A 580 5.46 4.93 -8.12
N GLU A 581 5.32 3.63 -8.04
CA GLU A 581 4.61 2.82 -9.02
C GLU A 581 3.56 1.96 -8.33
N ARG A 582 2.48 1.66 -9.03
CA ARG A 582 1.36 0.86 -8.54
C ARG A 582 1.21 -0.40 -9.38
N LEU A 583 1.20 -1.56 -8.74
CA LEU A 583 0.90 -2.82 -9.42
C LEU A 583 -0.50 -2.75 -10.00
N HIS A 584 -0.64 -2.95 -11.30
CA HIS A 584 -1.92 -2.82 -12.00
C HIS A 584 -2.84 -4.01 -11.68
N SER A 585 -4.15 -3.81 -11.82
CA SER A 585 -5.13 -4.89 -11.68
C SER A 585 -4.93 -5.97 -12.75
N ARG A 586 -5.09 -7.23 -12.35
CA ARG A 586 -5.21 -8.35 -13.28
C ARG A 586 -6.68 -8.67 -13.62
N MET A 587 -7.64 -8.02 -12.96
CA MET A 587 -9.07 -8.19 -13.21
C MET A 587 -9.52 -7.29 -14.36
N PHE A 588 -9.38 -7.76 -15.58
CA PHE A 588 -9.86 -7.09 -16.79
C PHE A 588 -10.92 -7.96 -17.50
N THR A 589 -11.93 -7.31 -18.08
CA THR A 589 -12.97 -7.94 -18.90
C THR A 589 -12.60 -7.91 -20.38
N ASP A 590 -11.98 -6.83 -20.84
CA ASP A 590 -11.46 -6.63 -22.20
C ASP A 590 -9.93 -6.76 -22.16
N VAL A 591 -9.37 -7.59 -23.03
CA VAL A 591 -7.92 -7.76 -23.13
C VAL A 591 -7.19 -6.46 -23.47
N ARG A 592 -7.85 -5.51 -24.09
CA ARG A 592 -7.27 -4.18 -24.36
C ARG A 592 -6.99 -3.38 -23.10
N ASP A 593 -7.53 -3.80 -21.94
CA ASP A 593 -7.24 -3.23 -20.62
C ASP A 593 -6.10 -3.95 -19.90
N ALA A 594 -5.58 -5.02 -20.48
CA ALA A 594 -4.51 -5.83 -19.91
C ALA A 594 -3.19 -5.03 -19.88
N PHE A 595 -2.64 -4.84 -18.67
CA PHE A 595 -1.47 -3.99 -18.45
C PHE A 595 -0.27 -4.82 -17.98
N PHE A 596 0.68 -5.08 -18.89
CA PHE A 596 1.84 -5.95 -18.66
C PHE A 596 3.16 -5.27 -19.05
N VAL A 597 3.32 -4.01 -18.65
CA VAL A 597 4.56 -3.21 -18.80
C VAL A 597 4.90 -2.55 -17.47
N ASP A 598 6.19 -2.40 -17.16
CA ASP A 598 6.64 -1.75 -15.93
C ASP A 598 6.92 -0.25 -16.16
N SER A 599 6.81 0.57 -15.12
CA SER A 599 6.86 2.03 -15.21
C SER A 599 5.97 2.58 -16.32
N GLY A 600 4.85 1.90 -16.55
CA GLY A 600 4.04 2.12 -17.73
C GLY A 600 2.98 3.18 -17.55
N LEU A 601 2.52 3.71 -18.70
CA LEU A 601 1.39 4.61 -18.80
C LEU A 601 0.38 4.07 -19.80
N THR A 602 -0.90 4.38 -19.56
CA THR A 602 -2.00 4.10 -20.46
C THR A 602 -2.42 5.39 -21.16
N HIS A 603 -2.48 5.36 -22.49
CA HIS A 603 -3.20 6.35 -23.27
C HIS A 603 -4.59 5.79 -23.59
N ASP A 604 -5.62 6.34 -22.97
CA ASP A 604 -7.04 6.10 -23.25
C ASP A 604 -7.82 7.40 -23.02
N ASP A 605 -8.33 8.03 -24.09
CA ASP A 605 -9.08 9.29 -24.02
C ASP A 605 -10.51 9.12 -24.59
N PRO A 606 -11.39 8.38 -23.89
CA PRO A 606 -12.75 8.15 -24.34
C PRO A 606 -13.62 9.41 -24.23
N LYS A 607 -14.25 9.83 -25.33
CA LYS A 607 -15.28 10.87 -25.33
C LYS A 607 -16.65 10.22 -25.14
N THR A 608 -17.39 10.65 -24.13
CA THR A 608 -18.72 10.09 -23.82
C THR A 608 -19.74 10.53 -24.88
N VAL A 609 -20.46 9.56 -25.41
CA VAL A 609 -21.60 9.79 -26.33
C VAL A 609 -22.87 9.98 -25.51
N THR A 610 -23.65 11.00 -25.86
CA THR A 610 -24.92 11.31 -25.19
C THR A 610 -26.13 11.11 -26.09
N ALA A 611 -25.92 11.05 -27.43
CA ALA A 611 -26.95 10.69 -28.39
C ALA A 611 -26.31 10.23 -29.70
N ALA A 612 -27.06 9.41 -30.47
CA ALA A 612 -26.70 9.04 -31.83
C ALA A 612 -27.97 8.93 -32.69
N THR A 613 -27.89 9.39 -33.95
CA THR A 613 -29.06 9.40 -34.86
C THR A 613 -29.14 8.12 -35.65
N LYS A 614 -30.34 7.62 -35.82
CA LYS A 614 -30.68 6.54 -36.77
C LYS A 614 -30.93 7.09 -38.17
N ALA A 615 -29.88 7.57 -38.83
CA ALA A 615 -29.94 8.31 -40.10
C ALA A 615 -28.73 7.99 -40.99
N THR A 616 -28.68 8.63 -42.18
CA THR A 616 -27.53 8.63 -43.09
C THR A 616 -27.12 10.09 -43.38
N PRO A 617 -25.97 10.57 -42.90
CA PRO A 617 -25.03 9.88 -42.04
C PRO A 617 -25.57 9.68 -40.60
N VAL A 618 -24.97 8.69 -39.87
CA VAL A 618 -25.12 8.64 -38.42
C VAL A 618 -24.41 9.86 -37.82
N VAL A 619 -25.12 10.63 -37.00
CA VAL A 619 -24.56 11.78 -36.28
C VAL A 619 -24.49 11.45 -34.81
N ILE A 620 -23.31 11.61 -34.22
CA ILE A 620 -23.01 11.36 -32.83
C ILE A 620 -23.01 12.71 -32.09
N THR A 621 -23.61 12.73 -30.90
CA THR A 621 -23.54 13.85 -29.97
C THR A 621 -22.60 13.50 -28.82
N SER A 622 -21.57 14.30 -28.66
CA SER A 622 -20.56 14.19 -27.57
C SER A 622 -20.06 15.58 -27.24
N ALA A 623 -20.29 16.05 -26.03
CA ALA A 623 -19.95 17.41 -25.60
C ALA A 623 -18.42 17.65 -25.65
N SER A 624 -18.01 18.74 -26.30
CA SER A 624 -16.60 19.20 -26.34
C SER A 624 -15.62 18.09 -26.73
N HIS A 625 -15.97 17.23 -27.69
CA HIS A 625 -15.21 16.03 -28.05
C HIS A 625 -13.80 16.32 -28.63
N GLY A 626 -13.53 17.50 -29.17
CA GLY A 626 -12.20 17.92 -29.68
C GLY A 626 -11.71 17.22 -30.95
N PHE A 627 -12.54 16.43 -31.62
CA PHE A 627 -12.20 15.79 -32.91
C PHE A 627 -12.17 16.80 -34.05
N SER A 628 -11.45 16.46 -35.12
CA SER A 628 -11.36 17.19 -36.36
C SER A 628 -11.86 16.33 -37.52
N ASN A 629 -12.30 16.99 -38.62
CA ASN A 629 -12.67 16.26 -39.85
C ASN A 629 -11.46 15.46 -40.36
N GLY A 630 -11.69 14.19 -40.65
CA GLY A 630 -10.67 13.25 -41.13
C GLY A 630 -9.99 12.45 -39.97
N ASP A 631 -10.27 12.75 -38.69
CA ASP A 631 -9.81 11.91 -37.59
C ASP A 631 -10.45 10.52 -37.71
N ILE A 632 -9.67 9.48 -37.43
CA ILE A 632 -10.20 8.13 -37.30
C ILE A 632 -10.50 7.92 -35.79
N ILE A 633 -11.69 7.37 -35.53
CA ILE A 633 -12.14 7.07 -34.16
C ILE A 633 -12.66 5.64 -34.08
N GLN A 634 -12.52 5.02 -32.91
CA GLN A 634 -13.19 3.77 -32.59
C GLN A 634 -14.40 4.04 -31.68
N MET A 635 -15.50 3.39 -31.99
CA MET A 635 -16.73 3.46 -31.20
C MET A 635 -16.87 2.21 -30.34
N SER A 636 -17.29 2.38 -29.08
CA SER A 636 -17.49 1.26 -28.16
C SER A 636 -18.54 1.57 -27.10
N ASP A 637 -18.87 0.58 -26.27
CA ASP A 637 -19.69 0.70 -25.05
C ASP A 637 -21.13 1.18 -25.26
N PHE A 638 -21.67 1.06 -26.48
CA PHE A 638 -23.10 1.23 -26.69
C PHE A 638 -23.86 0.03 -26.13
N SER A 639 -24.92 0.28 -25.41
CA SER A 639 -25.71 -0.77 -24.77
C SER A 639 -27.21 -0.54 -24.96
N GLY A 640 -27.97 -1.63 -24.87
CA GLY A 640 -29.43 -1.65 -24.85
C GLY A 640 -30.00 -1.51 -23.45
N MET A 641 -31.33 -1.57 -23.33
CA MET A 641 -32.04 -1.60 -22.07
C MET A 641 -33.19 -2.61 -22.17
N GLY A 642 -33.27 -3.56 -21.24
CA GLY A 642 -34.24 -4.66 -21.31
C GLY A 642 -34.00 -5.54 -22.56
N ASP A 643 -35.05 -5.80 -23.34
CA ASP A 643 -34.96 -6.64 -24.54
C ASP A 643 -34.47 -5.86 -25.80
N GLU A 644 -34.21 -4.56 -25.68
CA GLU A 644 -33.74 -3.74 -26.80
C GLU A 644 -32.21 -3.66 -26.84
N ALA A 645 -31.58 -4.12 -27.92
CA ALA A 645 -30.12 -4.18 -28.06
C ALA A 645 -29.43 -2.80 -28.12
N GLY A 646 -30.18 -1.72 -28.38
CA GLY A 646 -29.60 -0.40 -28.60
C GLY A 646 -28.79 -0.31 -29.90
N MET A 647 -27.97 0.75 -30.04
CA MET A 647 -27.14 0.99 -31.24
C MET A 647 -25.77 0.28 -31.12
N THR A 648 -25.80 -1.00 -30.77
CA THR A 648 -24.60 -1.84 -30.61
C THR A 648 -23.86 -2.12 -31.92
N ASP A 649 -24.49 -1.87 -33.06
CA ASP A 649 -23.88 -1.99 -34.40
C ASP A 649 -22.62 -1.13 -34.58
N LEU A 650 -22.46 -0.09 -33.75
CA LEU A 650 -21.27 0.78 -33.76
C LEU A 650 -20.10 0.19 -32.95
N ASN A 651 -20.35 -0.74 -32.03
CA ASN A 651 -19.33 -1.25 -31.13
C ASN A 651 -18.18 -1.95 -31.87
N GLY A 652 -16.96 -1.62 -31.49
CA GLY A 652 -15.73 -2.22 -32.01
C GLY A 652 -15.30 -1.69 -33.38
N ASN A 653 -16.18 -0.93 -34.09
CA ASN A 653 -15.90 -0.45 -35.41
C ASN A 653 -15.14 0.87 -35.41
N ARG A 654 -14.32 1.09 -36.45
CA ARG A 654 -13.59 2.35 -36.74
C ARG A 654 -14.33 3.17 -37.80
N TYR A 655 -14.33 4.49 -37.60
CA TYR A 655 -14.99 5.45 -38.48
C TYR A 655 -14.14 6.69 -38.70
N THR A 656 -14.28 7.33 -39.86
CA THR A 656 -13.73 8.64 -40.13
C THR A 656 -14.74 9.71 -39.69
N VAL A 657 -14.26 10.72 -39.00
CA VAL A 657 -15.06 11.84 -38.50
C VAL A 657 -15.29 12.87 -39.60
N ALA A 658 -16.53 13.32 -39.75
CA ALA A 658 -16.91 14.34 -40.70
C ALA A 658 -17.94 15.32 -40.11
N SER A 659 -18.14 16.45 -40.76
CA SER A 659 -19.14 17.47 -40.40
C SER A 659 -19.07 17.88 -38.92
N VAL A 660 -17.86 18.12 -38.43
CA VAL A 660 -17.56 18.41 -37.03
C VAL A 660 -18.15 19.74 -36.58
N THR A 661 -18.82 19.72 -35.42
CA THR A 661 -19.17 20.92 -34.65
C THR A 661 -18.54 20.78 -33.24
N THR A 662 -18.75 21.71 -32.32
CA THR A 662 -18.25 21.62 -30.97
C THR A 662 -18.74 20.38 -30.21
N ASN A 663 -19.96 19.93 -30.48
CA ASN A 663 -20.65 18.89 -29.73
C ASN A 663 -21.18 17.74 -30.58
N THR A 664 -21.04 17.78 -31.91
CA THR A 664 -21.52 16.71 -32.80
C THR A 664 -20.55 16.44 -33.94
N PHE A 665 -20.59 15.22 -34.46
CA PHE A 665 -19.85 14.81 -35.64
C PHE A 665 -20.62 13.70 -36.39
N ALA A 666 -20.40 13.60 -37.70
CA ALA A 666 -20.94 12.53 -38.50
C ALA A 666 -19.93 11.41 -38.73
N LEU A 667 -20.43 10.18 -38.90
CA LEU A 667 -19.62 9.01 -39.18
C LEU A 667 -19.54 8.70 -40.69
N GLN A 668 -18.31 8.43 -41.14
CA GLN A 668 -18.00 7.91 -42.47
C GLN A 668 -17.15 6.64 -42.38
N SER A 669 -17.13 5.83 -43.42
CA SER A 669 -16.26 4.67 -43.52
C SER A 669 -14.80 5.07 -43.55
N THR A 670 -13.90 4.17 -43.12
CA THR A 670 -12.43 4.35 -43.14
C THR A 670 -11.81 4.05 -44.51
N ALA A 671 -12.64 3.82 -45.57
CA ALA A 671 -12.15 3.58 -46.92
C ALA A 671 -11.42 4.80 -47.50
N ALA A 672 -10.51 4.59 -48.46
CA ALA A 672 -9.77 5.66 -49.14
C ALA A 672 -10.68 6.76 -49.73
N THR A 673 -11.92 6.42 -50.06
CA THR A 673 -13.00 7.35 -50.36
C THR A 673 -14.11 7.17 -49.34
N PRO A 674 -14.12 8.02 -48.29
CA PRO A 674 -15.05 7.84 -47.17
C PRO A 674 -16.51 7.99 -47.62
N VAL A 675 -17.37 7.08 -47.19
CA VAL A 675 -18.82 7.09 -47.46
C VAL A 675 -19.59 7.24 -46.16
N ASN A 676 -20.65 8.02 -46.18
CA ASN A 676 -21.50 8.22 -45.01
C ASN A 676 -22.04 6.89 -44.45
N VAL A 677 -21.93 6.68 -43.18
CA VAL A 677 -22.47 5.50 -42.50
C VAL A 677 -23.98 5.57 -42.51
N ASN A 678 -24.62 4.52 -43.06
CA ASN A 678 -26.08 4.41 -43.11
C ASN A 678 -26.57 3.67 -41.84
N GLY A 679 -27.05 4.41 -40.86
CA GLY A 679 -27.59 3.87 -39.60
C GLY A 679 -29.09 3.62 -39.60
N THR A 680 -29.77 3.66 -40.72
CA THR A 680 -31.25 3.49 -40.78
C THR A 680 -31.70 2.10 -40.35
N ALA A 681 -30.84 1.09 -40.53
CA ALA A 681 -31.07 -0.29 -40.07
C ALA A 681 -30.56 -0.59 -38.67
N PHE A 682 -29.77 0.30 -38.04
CA PHE A 682 -29.22 0.10 -36.73
C PHE A 682 -30.30 0.11 -35.64
N GLY A 683 -29.97 -0.45 -34.43
CA GLY A 683 -30.80 -0.23 -33.27
C GLY A 683 -30.91 1.26 -32.90
N ALA A 684 -31.93 1.64 -32.15
CA ALA A 684 -32.04 3.01 -31.65
C ALA A 684 -30.99 3.25 -30.56
N TYR A 685 -30.45 4.46 -30.50
CA TYR A 685 -29.58 4.82 -29.35
C TYR A 685 -30.41 4.80 -28.06
N ILE A 686 -29.94 4.07 -27.07
CA ILE A 686 -30.57 3.96 -25.75
C ILE A 686 -29.65 4.55 -24.67
N THR A 687 -28.44 4.02 -24.49
CA THR A 687 -27.52 4.49 -23.50
C THR A 687 -26.06 4.07 -23.82
N GLY A 688 -25.12 4.62 -23.08
CA GLY A 688 -23.69 4.33 -23.23
C GLY A 688 -23.07 5.00 -24.46
N GLY A 689 -21.99 4.41 -24.95
CA GLY A 689 -21.22 4.86 -26.10
C GLY A 689 -20.03 5.74 -25.74
N LYS A 690 -18.87 5.32 -26.23
CA LYS A 690 -17.59 6.05 -26.16
C LYS A 690 -16.98 6.14 -27.55
N ALA A 691 -16.36 7.30 -27.84
CA ALA A 691 -15.59 7.53 -29.04
C ALA A 691 -14.14 7.80 -28.67
N ARG A 692 -13.19 7.02 -29.20
CA ARG A 692 -11.75 7.16 -28.94
C ARG A 692 -11.03 7.53 -30.22
N LYS A 693 -10.21 8.58 -30.19
CA LYS A 693 -9.41 8.98 -31.33
C LYS A 693 -8.22 8.05 -31.52
N GLU A 694 -8.00 7.61 -32.75
CA GLU A 694 -6.77 6.90 -33.12
C GLU A 694 -5.59 7.85 -33.20
N ILE A 695 -4.49 7.51 -32.52
CA ILE A 695 -3.24 8.27 -32.56
C ILE A 695 -2.08 7.40 -32.98
N THR A 696 -1.09 8.01 -33.65
CA THR A 696 0.19 7.38 -33.98
C THR A 696 1.32 7.91 -33.11
N LEU A 697 1.25 9.16 -32.63
CA LEU A 697 2.20 9.77 -31.74
C LEU A 697 1.68 9.65 -30.28
N VAL A 698 2.37 8.90 -29.44
CA VAL A 698 2.04 8.71 -28.01
C VAL A 698 2.97 9.60 -27.17
N PRO A 699 2.47 10.70 -26.59
CA PRO A 699 3.25 11.60 -25.73
C PRO A 699 3.21 11.17 -24.27
N GLY A 700 3.96 11.89 -23.41
CA GLY A 700 3.84 11.79 -21.94
C GLY A 700 4.86 10.88 -21.28
N LEU A 701 5.75 10.24 -22.04
CA LEU A 701 6.74 9.27 -21.54
C LEU A 701 8.04 9.91 -21.05
N HIS A 702 7.95 11.13 -20.47
CA HIS A 702 9.14 11.90 -20.05
C HIS A 702 9.98 11.20 -18.98
N HIS A 703 9.39 10.32 -18.17
CA HIS A 703 10.07 9.52 -17.16
C HIS A 703 10.88 8.36 -17.74
N LEU A 704 10.73 8.03 -19.05
CA LEU A 704 11.40 6.93 -19.76
C LEU A 704 12.26 7.41 -20.94
N ILE A 705 12.61 8.70 -21.01
CA ILE A 705 13.41 9.24 -22.14
C ILE A 705 14.71 8.44 -22.32
N GLY A 706 14.93 7.96 -23.54
CA GLY A 706 16.12 7.20 -23.92
C GLY A 706 16.03 5.69 -23.66
N GLU A 707 14.99 5.24 -22.95
CA GLU A 707 14.78 3.81 -22.66
C GLU A 707 14.00 3.11 -23.78
N THR A 708 14.22 1.80 -23.92
CA THR A 708 13.48 0.94 -24.85
C THR A 708 12.19 0.48 -24.17
N VAL A 709 11.04 0.79 -24.75
CA VAL A 709 9.73 0.46 -24.21
C VAL A 709 9.00 -0.61 -25.00
N ALA A 710 8.27 -1.47 -24.32
CA ALA A 710 7.30 -2.39 -24.88
C ALA A 710 5.95 -1.68 -25.03
N ILE A 711 5.20 -2.09 -26.06
CA ILE A 711 3.98 -1.41 -26.47
C ILE A 711 2.87 -2.43 -26.71
N PHE A 712 1.73 -2.22 -26.05
CA PHE A 712 0.50 -2.99 -26.25
C PHE A 712 -0.60 -2.04 -26.71
N ALA A 713 -0.99 -2.14 -27.95
CA ALA A 713 -1.87 -1.20 -28.62
C ALA A 713 -3.14 -1.89 -29.18
N ASP A 714 -4.33 -1.44 -28.76
CA ASP A 714 -5.64 -2.01 -29.12
C ASP A 714 -5.73 -3.55 -29.00
N GLY A 715 -4.99 -4.14 -28.07
CA GLY A 715 -4.95 -5.58 -27.86
C GLY A 715 -3.88 -6.32 -28.70
N SER A 716 -2.98 -5.61 -29.37
CA SER A 716 -1.87 -6.17 -30.12
C SER A 716 -0.52 -5.71 -29.60
N VAL A 717 0.48 -6.59 -29.67
CA VAL A 717 1.88 -6.24 -29.38
C VAL A 717 2.45 -5.46 -30.56
N SER A 718 3.02 -4.30 -30.30
CA SER A 718 3.77 -3.52 -31.29
C SER A 718 5.28 -3.65 -31.06
N PRO A 719 6.11 -3.44 -32.08
CA PRO A 719 7.57 -3.49 -31.90
C PRO A 719 8.05 -2.48 -30.85
N ASN A 720 9.01 -2.90 -30.05
CA ASN A 720 9.65 -2.04 -29.07
C ASN A 720 10.28 -0.80 -29.71
N GLN A 721 10.23 0.33 -29.02
CA GLN A 721 10.74 1.60 -29.49
C GLN A 721 11.56 2.30 -28.39
N ILE A 722 12.43 3.22 -28.80
CA ILE A 722 13.17 4.08 -27.87
C ILE A 722 12.39 5.39 -27.70
N VAL A 723 12.17 5.79 -26.45
CA VAL A 723 11.47 7.05 -26.15
C VAL A 723 12.34 8.23 -26.56
N ALA A 724 11.79 9.11 -27.39
CA ALA A 724 12.46 10.29 -27.91
C ALA A 724 12.71 11.35 -26.80
N ALA A 725 13.57 12.32 -27.07
CA ALA A 725 13.92 13.38 -26.12
C ALA A 725 12.74 14.30 -25.71
N ASP A 726 11.68 14.33 -26.51
CA ASP A 726 10.44 15.02 -26.19
C ASP A 726 9.45 14.18 -25.37
N GLY A 727 9.83 12.97 -24.96
CA GLY A 727 8.99 12.04 -24.21
C GLY A 727 7.90 11.38 -25.03
N SER A 728 8.11 11.18 -26.34
CA SER A 728 7.14 10.54 -27.22
C SER A 728 7.70 9.30 -27.92
N ILE A 729 6.78 8.47 -28.43
CA ILE A 729 7.07 7.37 -29.39
C ILE A 729 6.10 7.49 -30.56
N THR A 730 6.48 6.90 -31.70
CA THR A 730 5.62 6.89 -32.89
C THR A 730 5.25 5.47 -33.27
N LEU A 731 3.98 5.13 -33.19
CA LEU A 731 3.47 3.81 -33.55
C LEU A 731 3.52 3.57 -35.06
N PRO A 732 3.78 2.33 -35.49
CA PRO A 732 3.74 1.98 -36.93
C PRO A 732 2.30 2.04 -37.48
N HIS A 733 1.31 1.80 -36.65
CA HIS A 733 -0.11 1.87 -36.95
C HIS A 733 -0.82 2.64 -35.82
N GLY A 734 -1.86 3.42 -36.21
CA GLY A 734 -2.65 4.15 -35.25
C GLY A 734 -3.44 3.22 -34.32
N ALA A 735 -3.55 3.61 -33.05
CA ALA A 735 -4.31 2.89 -32.03
C ALA A 735 -5.08 3.85 -31.13
N CYS A 736 -6.11 3.33 -30.47
CA CYS A 736 -7.01 4.11 -29.62
C CYS A 736 -6.72 3.92 -28.13
N ARG A 737 -6.34 2.69 -27.72
CA ARG A 737 -5.96 2.35 -26.34
C ARG A 737 -4.56 1.74 -26.37
N ILE A 738 -3.63 2.36 -25.65
CA ILE A 738 -2.21 2.05 -25.77
C ILE A 738 -1.61 1.99 -24.37
N HIS A 739 -0.95 0.89 -24.04
CA HIS A 739 -0.12 0.74 -22.85
C HIS A 739 1.35 0.74 -23.28
N VAL A 740 2.16 1.58 -22.65
CA VAL A 740 3.60 1.73 -22.97
C VAL A 740 4.40 1.75 -21.69
N GLY A 741 5.48 0.99 -21.62
CA GLY A 741 6.39 0.98 -20.48
C GLY A 741 7.59 0.06 -20.71
N LEU A 742 8.37 -0.16 -19.68
CA LEU A 742 9.55 -1.02 -19.73
C LEU A 742 9.14 -2.50 -19.89
N PRO A 743 9.81 -3.26 -20.74
CA PRO A 743 9.58 -4.70 -20.89
C PRO A 743 10.12 -5.46 -19.67
N TYR A 744 9.50 -6.59 -19.35
CA TYR A 744 10.04 -7.58 -18.43
C TYR A 744 9.71 -8.97 -18.90
N THR A 745 10.49 -9.95 -18.44
CA THR A 745 10.35 -11.36 -18.83
C THR A 745 9.72 -12.16 -17.70
N CYS A 746 8.80 -13.04 -18.07
CA CYS A 746 8.16 -13.99 -17.17
C CYS A 746 8.65 -15.41 -17.47
N ASP A 747 9.25 -16.08 -16.48
CA ASP A 747 9.81 -17.42 -16.60
C ASP A 747 9.15 -18.41 -15.62
N LEU A 748 8.69 -19.53 -16.14
CA LEU A 748 8.21 -20.64 -15.35
C LEU A 748 8.93 -21.91 -15.77
N LYS A 749 9.45 -22.71 -14.81
CA LYS A 749 10.10 -23.99 -15.09
C LYS A 749 9.61 -25.07 -14.13
N THR A 750 9.23 -26.21 -14.69
CA THR A 750 8.77 -27.36 -13.88
C THR A 750 9.89 -27.95 -13.05
N LEU A 751 9.53 -28.71 -12.04
CA LEU A 751 10.47 -29.62 -11.35
C LEU A 751 10.89 -30.77 -12.26
N PRO A 752 12.02 -31.44 -11.98
CA PRO A 752 12.37 -32.68 -12.66
C PRO A 752 11.23 -33.70 -12.61
N LEU A 753 10.89 -34.28 -13.75
CA LEU A 753 9.77 -35.20 -13.86
C LEU A 753 10.02 -36.52 -13.13
N VAL A 754 9.06 -36.95 -12.34
CA VAL A 754 9.10 -38.19 -11.55
C VAL A 754 7.88 -39.04 -11.90
N PHE A 755 8.09 -40.36 -11.99
CA PHE A 755 7.03 -41.31 -12.30
C PHE A 755 6.46 -41.95 -11.02
N PRO A 756 5.21 -41.74 -10.68
CA PRO A 756 4.65 -42.15 -9.38
C PRO A 756 4.41 -43.66 -9.20
N LYS A 757 4.65 -44.48 -10.22
CA LYS A 757 4.28 -45.90 -10.21
C LYS A 757 5.41 -46.92 -10.08
N ALA A 758 6.67 -46.48 -9.98
CA ALA A 758 7.77 -47.46 -9.87
C ALA A 758 8.81 -46.96 -8.88
N GLU A 759 9.17 -47.77 -7.92
CA GLU A 759 10.29 -47.53 -7.01
C GLU A 759 11.54 -47.18 -7.83
N ALA A 760 12.13 -46.03 -7.60
CA ALA A 760 13.35 -45.53 -8.27
C ALA A 760 13.23 -45.08 -9.74
N LEU A 761 12.05 -44.99 -10.35
CA LEU A 761 11.90 -44.60 -11.75
C LEU A 761 11.71 -43.13 -11.98
N GLY A 762 12.74 -42.40 -11.90
CA GLY A 762 12.68 -40.96 -12.23
C GLY A 762 14.01 -40.31 -12.12
N GLN A 763 14.77 -40.63 -11.10
CA GLN A 763 16.13 -40.14 -10.91
C GLN A 763 17.12 -41.05 -11.65
N GLY A 764 18.02 -40.45 -12.43
CA GLY A 764 19.04 -41.19 -13.20
C GLY A 764 18.58 -41.75 -14.56
N THR A 765 17.28 -41.76 -14.86
CA THR A 765 16.78 -42.18 -16.19
C THR A 765 16.80 -41.00 -17.15
N ILE A 766 17.40 -41.17 -18.30
CA ILE A 766 17.40 -40.16 -19.37
C ILE A 766 16.02 -40.09 -19.99
N LYS A 767 15.50 -38.86 -20.12
CA LYS A 767 14.17 -38.54 -20.60
C LYS A 767 14.23 -37.49 -21.71
N SER A 768 13.28 -37.56 -22.64
CA SER A 768 13.05 -36.49 -23.61
C SER A 768 11.55 -36.14 -23.57
N VAL A 769 11.27 -34.87 -23.35
CA VAL A 769 9.92 -34.35 -23.47
C VAL A 769 9.69 -33.93 -24.90
N THR A 770 8.71 -34.57 -25.56
CA THR A 770 8.43 -34.34 -26.99
C THR A 770 7.28 -33.38 -27.23
N LYS A 771 6.31 -33.34 -26.32
CA LYS A 771 5.13 -32.50 -26.42
C LYS A 771 4.72 -31.98 -25.04
N ALA A 772 4.28 -30.74 -24.99
CA ALA A 772 3.61 -30.14 -23.86
C ALA A 772 2.15 -29.82 -24.22
N PHE A 773 1.21 -30.30 -23.43
CA PHE A 773 -0.19 -29.98 -23.48
C PHE A 773 -0.46 -29.03 -22.34
N ILE A 774 -0.66 -27.74 -22.64
CA ILE A 774 -0.80 -26.69 -21.65
C ILE A 774 -2.24 -26.18 -21.72
N ARG A 775 -2.96 -26.29 -20.61
CA ARG A 775 -4.30 -25.74 -20.50
C ARG A 775 -4.21 -24.30 -20.01
N VAL A 776 -4.68 -23.38 -20.84
CA VAL A 776 -4.60 -21.94 -20.59
C VAL A 776 -5.99 -21.32 -20.50
N ASP A 777 -6.08 -20.13 -19.88
CA ASP A 777 -7.28 -19.32 -19.86
C ASP A 777 -6.92 -17.87 -20.22
N ARG A 778 -7.66 -17.28 -21.18
CA ARG A 778 -7.47 -15.93 -21.69
C ARG A 778 -6.00 -15.53 -21.87
N SER A 779 -5.25 -16.38 -22.57
CA SER A 779 -3.79 -16.27 -22.70
C SER A 779 -3.38 -15.99 -24.14
N ARG A 780 -2.19 -15.37 -24.26
CA ARG A 780 -1.54 -15.05 -25.55
C ARG A 780 -0.02 -15.23 -25.42
N GLY A 781 0.72 -15.30 -26.54
CA GLY A 781 2.16 -15.14 -26.60
C GLY A 781 3.02 -16.19 -25.86
N LEU A 782 2.58 -17.44 -25.80
CA LEU A 782 3.25 -18.47 -25.00
C LEU A 782 4.39 -19.16 -25.77
N PHE A 783 5.57 -19.20 -25.16
CA PHE A 783 6.74 -19.97 -25.59
C PHE A 783 6.98 -21.11 -24.62
N ALA A 784 7.23 -22.33 -25.11
CA ALA A 784 7.59 -23.48 -24.29
C ALA A 784 8.74 -24.29 -24.91
N GLY A 785 9.58 -24.87 -24.04
CA GLY A 785 10.74 -25.66 -24.48
C GLY A 785 11.30 -26.54 -23.36
N PRO A 786 12.35 -27.36 -23.65
CA PRO A 786 13.04 -28.11 -22.62
C PRO A 786 13.88 -27.24 -21.67
N ASP A 787 14.29 -26.09 -22.14
CA ASP A 787 15.01 -25.05 -21.39
C ASP A 787 14.75 -23.67 -21.99
N PHE A 788 15.31 -22.62 -21.41
CA PHE A 788 15.09 -21.23 -21.88
C PHE A 788 15.86 -20.84 -23.14
N ASP A 789 16.78 -21.70 -23.62
CA ASP A 789 17.55 -21.46 -24.83
C ASP A 789 16.91 -22.14 -26.07
N HIS A 790 15.98 -23.08 -25.83
CA HIS A 790 15.32 -23.88 -26.87
C HIS A 790 13.79 -23.79 -26.72
N LEU A 791 13.25 -22.60 -27.00
CA LEU A 791 11.81 -22.31 -26.87
C LEU A 791 11.13 -22.36 -28.24
N THR A 792 9.95 -22.96 -28.29
CA THR A 792 9.04 -22.97 -29.46
C THR A 792 7.83 -22.10 -29.16
N GLU A 793 7.53 -21.17 -30.04
CA GLU A 793 6.33 -20.33 -29.95
C GLU A 793 5.07 -21.13 -30.30
N TYR A 794 4.00 -20.91 -29.56
CA TYR A 794 2.67 -21.37 -29.94
C TYR A 794 2.08 -20.44 -31.02
N PRO A 795 1.78 -20.93 -32.24
CA PRO A 795 1.25 -20.10 -33.31
C PRO A 795 -0.21 -19.71 -33.01
N GLN A 796 -0.41 -18.49 -32.53
CA GLN A 796 -1.75 -18.01 -32.11
C GLN A 796 -2.63 -17.49 -33.25
N ARG A 797 -2.02 -16.84 -34.26
CA ARG A 797 -2.78 -16.26 -35.38
C ARG A 797 -3.27 -17.37 -36.30
N THR A 798 -4.59 -17.47 -36.44
CA THR A 798 -5.23 -18.52 -37.26
C THR A 798 -6.10 -17.94 -38.37
N ASN A 799 -7.07 -17.11 -38.04
CA ASN A 799 -8.08 -16.60 -39.00
C ASN A 799 -8.26 -15.09 -38.91
N GLU A 800 -7.55 -14.42 -38.03
CA GLU A 800 -7.65 -12.98 -37.86
C GLU A 800 -7.04 -12.24 -39.04
N ASP A 801 -7.65 -11.14 -39.45
CA ASP A 801 -7.14 -10.28 -40.51
C ASP A 801 -5.81 -9.63 -40.11
N TYR A 802 -5.01 -9.27 -41.11
CA TYR A 802 -3.73 -8.61 -40.85
C TYR A 802 -3.95 -7.22 -40.23
N GLY A 803 -3.46 -7.02 -39.01
CA GLY A 803 -3.65 -5.78 -38.26
C GLY A 803 -4.67 -5.92 -37.12
N ASP A 804 -5.48 -6.97 -37.10
CA ASP A 804 -6.33 -7.28 -35.96
C ASP A 804 -5.56 -8.00 -34.84
N PRO A 805 -5.95 -7.80 -33.58
CA PRO A 805 -5.35 -8.49 -32.45
C PRO A 805 -5.61 -10.01 -32.55
N THR A 806 -4.66 -10.81 -32.10
CA THR A 806 -4.86 -12.25 -31.92
C THR A 806 -5.94 -12.49 -30.87
N ARG A 807 -6.72 -13.57 -31.03
CA ARG A 807 -7.76 -13.93 -30.04
C ARG A 807 -7.14 -14.40 -28.72
N ASP A 808 -7.90 -14.27 -27.64
CA ASP A 808 -7.59 -14.91 -26.39
C ASP A 808 -7.84 -16.41 -26.49
N VAL A 809 -6.88 -17.20 -25.99
CA VAL A 809 -6.97 -18.66 -25.99
C VAL A 809 -7.38 -19.14 -24.60
N SER A 810 -8.51 -19.89 -24.53
CA SER A 810 -9.01 -20.53 -23.31
C SER A 810 -9.29 -22.02 -23.58
N GLU A 811 -8.24 -22.77 -23.94
CA GLU A 811 -8.31 -24.17 -24.33
C GLU A 811 -7.02 -24.91 -23.95
N GLU A 812 -6.94 -26.21 -24.23
CA GLU A 812 -5.71 -26.99 -24.15
C GLU A 812 -4.91 -26.83 -25.45
N ILE A 813 -3.74 -26.26 -25.34
CA ILE A 813 -2.82 -26.04 -26.47
C ILE A 813 -1.75 -27.11 -26.49
N GLU A 814 -1.39 -27.60 -27.69
CA GLU A 814 -0.31 -28.55 -27.90
C GLU A 814 0.90 -27.85 -28.51
N ILE A 815 2.05 -27.96 -27.85
CA ILE A 815 3.34 -27.46 -28.34
C ILE A 815 4.29 -28.64 -28.52
N THR A 816 4.82 -28.82 -29.72
CA THR A 816 5.89 -29.78 -29.97
C THR A 816 7.22 -29.16 -29.57
N LEU A 817 7.92 -29.81 -28.66
CA LEU A 817 9.19 -29.35 -28.11
C LEU A 817 10.37 -29.91 -28.90
N GLU A 818 11.47 -29.14 -28.94
CA GLU A 818 12.73 -29.67 -29.47
C GLU A 818 13.18 -30.86 -28.62
N PRO A 819 13.51 -32.02 -29.22
CA PRO A 819 13.94 -33.18 -28.48
C PRO A 819 15.26 -32.91 -27.76
N ASN A 820 15.23 -32.90 -26.43
CA ASN A 820 16.44 -32.77 -25.60
C ASN A 820 16.45 -33.94 -24.60
N TRP A 821 17.48 -34.78 -24.69
CA TRP A 821 17.69 -35.90 -23.77
C TRP A 821 18.38 -35.42 -22.49
N SER A 822 17.66 -35.39 -21.39
CA SER A 822 18.19 -34.96 -20.09
C SER A 822 17.76 -35.91 -18.96
N SER A 823 18.45 -35.90 -17.85
CA SER A 823 18.03 -36.62 -16.63
C SER A 823 16.85 -35.97 -15.92
N SER A 824 16.57 -34.69 -16.15
CA SER A 824 15.52 -33.95 -15.51
C SER A 824 14.16 -34.01 -16.25
N GLY A 825 14.19 -33.92 -17.60
CA GLY A 825 12.95 -33.87 -18.40
C GLY A 825 12.03 -32.71 -18.06
N GLN A 826 12.59 -31.53 -17.75
CA GLN A 826 11.84 -30.34 -17.37
C GLN A 826 11.23 -29.65 -18.57
N VAL A 827 10.20 -28.82 -18.33
CA VAL A 827 9.64 -27.90 -19.32
C VAL A 827 9.79 -26.48 -18.79
N ALA A 828 10.33 -25.61 -19.65
CA ALA A 828 10.43 -24.19 -19.45
C ALA A 828 9.36 -23.46 -20.26
N ILE A 829 8.73 -22.46 -19.66
CA ILE A 829 7.76 -21.56 -20.31
C ILE A 829 8.29 -20.14 -20.12
N ARG A 830 8.29 -19.36 -21.18
CA ARG A 830 8.69 -17.94 -21.17
C ARG A 830 7.66 -17.09 -21.88
N ASP A 831 7.45 -15.90 -21.32
CA ASP A 831 6.78 -14.80 -21.97
C ASP A 831 7.65 -13.55 -21.83
N ALA A 832 7.83 -12.83 -22.94
CA ALA A 832 8.56 -11.57 -22.98
C ALA A 832 7.71 -10.45 -23.61
N ASP A 833 6.50 -10.78 -24.05
CA ASP A 833 5.55 -9.85 -24.62
C ASP A 833 4.63 -9.25 -23.53
N PRO A 834 4.11 -8.04 -23.69
CA PRO A 834 3.22 -7.41 -22.71
C PRO A 834 1.78 -7.95 -22.79
N VAL A 835 1.60 -9.27 -22.60
CA VAL A 835 0.32 -9.98 -22.77
C VAL A 835 -0.03 -10.83 -21.55
N PRO A 836 -1.32 -11.12 -21.30
CA PRO A 836 -1.75 -11.96 -20.20
C PRO A 836 -1.49 -13.45 -20.48
N ILE A 837 -0.95 -14.17 -19.48
CA ILE A 837 -0.84 -15.63 -19.46
C ILE A 837 -1.40 -16.17 -18.16
N SER A 838 -2.28 -17.19 -18.29
CA SER A 838 -2.83 -17.98 -17.18
C SER A 838 -2.71 -19.45 -17.50
N ILE A 839 -1.86 -20.17 -16.79
CA ILE A 839 -1.62 -21.61 -16.98
C ILE A 839 -2.39 -22.36 -15.90
N LEU A 840 -3.43 -23.08 -16.32
CA LEU A 840 -4.30 -23.83 -15.41
C LEU A 840 -3.69 -25.19 -15.02
N SER A 841 -3.13 -25.89 -16.00
CA SER A 841 -2.47 -27.19 -15.81
C SER A 841 -1.59 -27.52 -17.00
N MET A 842 -0.71 -28.48 -16.82
CA MET A 842 0.16 -28.94 -17.90
C MET A 842 0.27 -30.47 -17.89
N ALA A 843 0.17 -31.08 -19.07
CA ALA A 843 0.51 -32.48 -19.29
C ALA A 843 1.67 -32.55 -20.28
N VAL A 844 2.65 -33.44 -20.02
CA VAL A 844 3.80 -33.62 -20.89
C VAL A 844 3.92 -35.04 -21.38
N GLU A 845 4.25 -35.21 -22.65
CA GLU A 845 4.54 -36.51 -23.23
C GLU A 845 6.04 -36.77 -23.17
N VAL A 846 6.38 -37.86 -22.46
CA VAL A 846 7.79 -38.19 -22.17
C VAL A 846 8.19 -39.52 -22.83
N THR A 847 9.33 -39.50 -23.50
CA THR A 847 10.02 -40.69 -23.98
C THR A 847 11.17 -41.01 -23.04
N LEU A 848 11.26 -42.26 -22.59
CA LEU A 848 12.34 -42.75 -21.73
C LEU A 848 13.47 -43.34 -22.60
N GLY A 849 14.71 -42.97 -22.30
CA GLY A 849 15.88 -43.62 -22.82
C GLY A 849 16.07 -45.01 -22.17
N SER A 850 16.54 -45.94 -22.94
CA SER A 850 16.84 -47.34 -22.49
C SER A 850 18.13 -47.40 -21.68
#